data_6b57a963de2ecbc7ed49045b68681d9d
#
_entry.id   6b57a963de2ecbc7ed49045b68681d9d
#
_cell.length_a   1.000
_cell.length_b   1.000
_cell.length_c   1.000
_cell.angle_alpha   90.00
_cell.angle_beta   90.00
_cell.angle_gamma   90.00
#
_symmetry.space_group_name_H-M   'P 1'
#
loop_
_entity.id
_entity.type
_entity.pdbx_description
1 polymer ?
#
loop_
_entity_poly.entity_id
_entity_poly.type
_entity_poly.pdbx_seq_one_letter_code
_entity_poly.pdbx_strand_id
1 'polypeptide(L)'
;MKKFGFISLLFTAVTLLLLGSPRANAEGEYAWPANYPGVMLQGFSWDAYEDTQWSKLAEDAGELSDYFDLIWVPNSGKCSTNPSMGYNPVYWFTNHNSSFGTETELREMIKTFNSFGTGIIEDVVVNHRNGVSTWTDFPTETYKGVTYEWGPWAICRNDEVANQPDEEKPTGAYDTGDNFDGCRDLDHTNTKVQDGIKAYLDFLTNDLGYVGFRYDMVKGFGAQYIKIYNESAKARFSVGEYWDGYDNITKWIENTGRTSAAFDFEFKWQLNAAFSAMDFSKLVWKRNGTLNQPAGLIHMDTYQRYAVTFIDNHDTYRESTKFTGDVATANAYMLCCPGTPCVFMKHWLENKDVIKKLIAIRKSVGITNQSTVEVLNTTTNQYVAKVTGTNGELIVKIGRGSYSPAGYTDADKVASSSSYTIWTKVPIKTLDTVRPTVTLSKESGLYLGGVDVVLTATNAPEGAKISYTTDGTTPSATNGTLVASGYSLHIDKKTTVKAVVVSGSEVVSTIKSATYKTEYLPVTIYLKKPEWTIVNFYAWSNDYEAADLLGIWPGKNMSGSTVEEQGITWYKWTTPKECDVVNIIFNNGKDQTVDINDVEGTRYFVLNELTGKSCTVTDVTDIYGGVSNISATGNVSVRCNGSVMVVTAPQQVASIALYSTSGAQVAQAQFANEISVSGLQRGIYLYRVTLADGTVAQGKVVR
;
A
#
# COMPACT_ATOMS: atom_id res chain seq x y z
N MET A 1 -15.81 -51.59 -57.56
CA MET A 1 -15.05 -50.37 -57.28
C MET A 1 -15.94 -49.39 -56.48
N LYS A 2 -15.90 -49.42 -55.19
CA LYS A 2 -16.68 -48.53 -54.31
C LYS A 2 -15.70 -47.59 -53.56
N LYS A 3 -15.83 -46.29 -53.82
CA LYS A 3 -15.10 -45.22 -53.07
C LYS A 3 -15.76 -45.00 -51.72
N PHE A 4 -15.03 -45.20 -50.65
CA PHE A 4 -15.43 -44.77 -49.34
C PHE A 4 -14.98 -43.31 -49.17
N GLY A 5 -15.92 -42.40 -48.89
CA GLY A 5 -15.64 -41.02 -48.48
C GLY A 5 -15.45 -40.97 -46.99
N PHE A 6 -14.28 -40.42 -46.56
CA PHE A 6 -14.02 -40.07 -45.18
C PHE A 6 -14.67 -38.71 -44.93
N ILE A 7 -15.64 -38.65 -44.02
CA ILE A 7 -16.16 -37.41 -43.44
C ILE A 7 -15.23 -37.08 -42.25
N SER A 8 -14.41 -36.08 -42.45
CA SER A 8 -13.59 -35.49 -41.37
C SER A 8 -14.48 -34.53 -40.57
N LEU A 9 -14.84 -34.90 -39.36
CA LEU A 9 -15.46 -33.99 -38.40
C LEU A 9 -14.34 -33.06 -37.85
N LEU A 10 -14.34 -31.81 -38.30
CA LEU A 10 -13.54 -30.77 -37.73
C LEU A 10 -14.22 -30.36 -36.45
N PHE A 11 -13.73 -30.84 -35.28
CA PHE A 11 -14.01 -30.24 -34.00
C PHE A 11 -13.16 -28.96 -33.88
N THR A 12 -13.78 -27.81 -34.11
CA THR A 12 -13.20 -26.53 -33.83
C THR A 12 -13.26 -26.35 -32.32
N ALA A 13 -12.18 -26.68 -31.63
CA ALA A 13 -11.97 -26.26 -30.24
C ALA A 13 -11.82 -24.73 -30.26
N VAL A 14 -12.85 -24.01 -29.88
CA VAL A 14 -12.75 -22.61 -29.51
C VAL A 14 -12.08 -22.57 -28.14
N THR A 15 -10.78 -22.57 -28.16
CA THR A 15 -9.99 -22.22 -27.00
C THR A 15 -10.15 -20.71 -26.80
N LEU A 16 -11.04 -20.33 -25.89
CA LEU A 16 -11.10 -18.96 -25.39
C LEU A 16 -9.81 -18.71 -24.58
N LEU A 17 -8.77 -18.31 -25.27
CA LEU A 17 -7.62 -17.67 -24.65
C LEU A 17 -8.08 -16.28 -24.17
N LEU A 18 -8.63 -16.20 -22.99
CA LEU A 18 -8.64 -14.99 -22.17
C LEU A 18 -7.23 -14.83 -21.55
N LEU A 19 -6.22 -14.78 -22.40
CA LEU A 19 -4.99 -14.09 -22.07
C LEU A 19 -5.35 -12.60 -22.14
N GLY A 20 -5.54 -11.98 -20.97
CA GLY A 20 -5.35 -10.55 -20.86
C GLY A 20 -3.94 -10.29 -21.40
N SER A 21 -3.86 -9.88 -22.67
CA SER A 21 -2.60 -9.41 -23.24
C SER A 21 -2.12 -8.30 -22.32
N PRO A 22 -0.92 -8.39 -21.73
CA PRO A 22 -0.30 -7.20 -21.23
C PRO A 22 -0.34 -6.23 -22.41
N ARG A 23 -1.07 -5.11 -22.28
CA ARG A 23 -1.12 -4.09 -23.33
C ARG A 23 0.33 -3.74 -23.61
N ALA A 24 0.86 -4.27 -24.70
CA ALA A 24 2.21 -4.05 -25.14
C ALA A 24 2.45 -2.53 -25.08
N ASN A 25 3.43 -2.10 -24.30
CA ASN A 25 3.89 -0.74 -24.31
C ASN A 25 4.24 -0.42 -25.76
N ALA A 26 3.47 0.45 -26.41
CA ALA A 26 3.88 0.99 -27.68
C ALA A 26 5.23 1.68 -27.39
N GLU A 27 6.31 1.19 -28.00
CA GLU A 27 7.64 1.78 -27.87
C GLU A 27 7.53 3.28 -28.15
N GLY A 28 7.79 4.13 -27.12
CA GLY A 28 7.87 5.58 -27.25
C GLY A 28 6.79 6.42 -26.57
N GLU A 29 5.74 5.87 -25.97
CA GLU A 29 4.72 6.63 -25.22
C GLU A 29 4.90 6.49 -23.71
N TYR A 30 5.85 7.25 -23.15
CA TYR A 30 5.88 7.51 -21.70
C TYR A 30 5.22 8.87 -21.40
N ALA A 31 4.95 9.14 -20.15
CA ALA A 31 4.31 10.31 -19.54
C ALA A 31 2.80 10.11 -19.30
N TRP A 32 1.97 10.34 -20.27
CA TRP A 32 0.51 10.12 -20.21
C TRP A 32 0.00 9.81 -21.61
N PRO A 33 -0.59 8.64 -21.86
CA PRO A 33 -0.96 8.24 -23.22
C PRO A 33 -1.98 9.17 -23.87
N ALA A 34 -1.81 9.41 -25.19
CA ALA A 34 -2.80 10.10 -25.99
C ALA A 34 -4.05 9.24 -26.19
N ASN A 35 -5.21 9.88 -26.29
CA ASN A 35 -6.52 9.22 -26.48
C ASN A 35 -6.77 8.10 -25.44
N TYR A 36 -6.28 8.31 -24.20
CA TYR A 36 -6.43 7.36 -23.12
C TYR A 36 -7.89 7.30 -22.64
N PRO A 37 -8.56 6.14 -22.70
CA PRO A 37 -9.96 5.98 -22.31
C PRO A 37 -10.13 5.64 -20.83
N GLY A 38 -9.03 5.41 -20.09
CA GLY A 38 -9.05 4.86 -18.75
C GLY A 38 -9.62 5.80 -17.69
N VAL A 39 -10.05 5.20 -16.61
CA VAL A 39 -10.51 5.86 -15.38
C VAL A 39 -9.55 5.49 -14.26
N MET A 40 -9.13 6.47 -13.47
CA MET A 40 -8.27 6.28 -12.30
C MET A 40 -9.12 6.27 -11.03
N LEU A 41 -8.73 5.45 -10.05
CA LEU A 41 -9.20 5.51 -8.68
C LEU A 41 -8.05 6.02 -7.80
N GLN A 42 -8.29 7.02 -6.96
CA GLN A 42 -7.48 7.21 -5.77
C GLN A 42 -7.90 6.16 -4.74
N GLY A 43 -7.08 5.13 -4.54
CA GLY A 43 -7.38 3.92 -3.78
C GLY A 43 -7.31 4.08 -2.26
N PHE A 44 -7.32 5.32 -1.74
CA PHE A 44 -7.21 5.60 -0.31
C PHE A 44 -7.86 6.93 0.07
N SER A 45 -8.04 7.15 1.37
CA SER A 45 -8.38 8.45 1.97
C SER A 45 -7.41 8.74 3.11
N TRP A 46 -7.47 9.95 3.67
CA TRP A 46 -6.64 10.26 4.85
C TRP A 46 -7.04 9.36 6.02
N ASP A 47 -6.04 8.84 6.76
CA ASP A 47 -6.18 7.91 7.88
C ASP A 47 -6.82 6.55 7.55
N ALA A 48 -6.78 6.15 6.27
CA ALA A 48 -7.37 4.88 5.82
C ALA A 48 -6.43 3.66 5.99
N TYR A 49 -5.55 3.68 6.97
CA TYR A 49 -4.54 2.62 7.18
C TYR A 49 -5.15 1.23 7.34
N GLU A 50 -6.31 1.13 7.99
CA GLU A 50 -7.00 -0.14 8.18
C GLU A 50 -7.95 -0.47 7.04
N ASP A 51 -8.55 0.54 6.40
CA ASP A 51 -9.59 0.37 5.38
C ASP A 51 -9.00 0.01 4.01
N THR A 52 -7.80 0.50 3.69
CA THR A 52 -7.16 0.33 2.37
C THR A 52 -5.78 -0.30 2.47
N GLN A 53 -5.60 -1.27 3.37
CA GLN A 53 -4.41 -2.11 3.44
C GLN A 53 -4.16 -2.81 2.10
N TRP A 54 -2.90 -3.10 1.80
CA TRP A 54 -2.52 -3.81 0.57
C TRP A 54 -3.30 -5.10 0.36
N SER A 55 -3.49 -5.87 1.43
CA SER A 55 -4.26 -7.12 1.41
C SER A 55 -5.73 -6.89 1.08
N LYS A 56 -6.37 -5.85 1.64
CA LYS A 56 -7.77 -5.50 1.38
C LYS A 56 -7.97 -5.00 -0.06
N LEU A 57 -7.08 -4.14 -0.55
CA LEU A 57 -7.12 -3.72 -1.95
C LEU A 57 -6.96 -4.92 -2.90
N ALA A 58 -6.08 -5.88 -2.56
CA ALA A 58 -5.92 -7.10 -3.36
C ALA A 58 -7.18 -7.99 -3.37
N GLU A 59 -7.94 -8.05 -2.27
CA GLU A 59 -9.23 -8.75 -2.23
C GLU A 59 -10.25 -8.10 -3.18
N ASP A 60 -10.30 -6.79 -3.24
CA ASP A 60 -11.23 -6.00 -4.06
C ASP A 60 -10.76 -5.86 -5.53
N ALA A 61 -9.56 -6.35 -5.86
CA ALA A 61 -8.95 -6.14 -7.17
C ALA A 61 -9.83 -6.61 -8.34
N GLY A 62 -10.61 -7.67 -8.16
CA GLY A 62 -11.53 -8.17 -9.18
C GLY A 62 -12.60 -7.14 -9.54
N GLU A 63 -13.32 -6.60 -8.57
CA GLU A 63 -14.35 -5.58 -8.77
C GLU A 63 -13.75 -4.27 -9.27
N LEU A 64 -12.68 -3.80 -8.62
CA LEU A 64 -12.06 -2.52 -8.97
C LEU A 64 -11.50 -2.52 -10.40
N SER A 65 -10.92 -3.64 -10.86
CA SER A 65 -10.37 -3.77 -12.21
C SER A 65 -11.43 -3.81 -13.33
N ASP A 66 -12.68 -4.12 -13.03
CA ASP A 66 -13.76 -4.01 -14.01
C ASP A 66 -14.03 -2.55 -14.39
N TYR A 67 -13.82 -1.64 -13.46
CA TYR A 67 -14.17 -0.24 -13.60
C TYR A 67 -12.95 0.68 -13.79
N PHE A 68 -11.85 0.43 -13.08
CA PHE A 68 -10.68 1.31 -13.05
C PHE A 68 -9.50 0.69 -13.81
N ASP A 69 -8.85 1.52 -14.61
CA ASP A 69 -7.68 1.15 -15.40
C ASP A 69 -6.36 1.48 -14.67
N LEU A 70 -6.43 2.39 -13.71
CA LEU A 70 -5.34 2.81 -12.83
C LEU A 70 -5.83 2.95 -11.39
N ILE A 71 -4.99 2.57 -10.42
CA ILE A 71 -5.21 2.86 -9.01
C ILE A 71 -3.98 3.59 -8.45
N TRP A 72 -4.21 4.77 -7.90
CA TRP A 72 -3.22 5.53 -7.17
C TRP A 72 -3.27 5.12 -5.70
N VAL A 73 -2.10 4.67 -5.17
CA VAL A 73 -1.92 4.21 -3.80
C VAL A 73 -0.88 5.08 -3.07
N PRO A 74 -0.89 5.10 -1.71
CA PRO A 74 0.07 5.83 -0.91
C PRO A 74 1.51 5.40 -1.19
N ASN A 75 2.49 6.24 -0.78
CA ASN A 75 3.89 5.87 -0.76
C ASN A 75 4.10 4.59 0.07
N SER A 76 4.83 3.65 -0.51
CA SER A 76 5.03 2.32 0.08
C SER A 76 6.27 2.23 0.98
N GLY A 77 7.21 3.18 0.88
CA GLY A 77 8.42 3.21 1.70
C GLY A 77 8.14 3.42 3.18
N LYS A 78 8.91 2.77 4.05
CA LYS A 78 8.82 2.97 5.50
C LYS A 78 9.09 4.42 5.85
N CYS A 79 8.19 5.01 6.62
CA CYS A 79 8.22 6.40 7.07
C CYS A 79 8.79 6.55 8.48
N SER A 80 9.11 7.80 8.86
CA SER A 80 9.62 8.14 10.19
C SER A 80 8.57 8.03 11.29
N THR A 81 7.28 8.11 10.95
CA THR A 81 6.17 7.90 11.89
C THR A 81 5.41 6.63 11.55
N ASN A 82 4.71 6.08 12.53
CA ASN A 82 3.79 4.96 12.38
C ASN A 82 2.59 5.18 13.33
N PRO A 83 1.35 5.33 12.83
CA PRO A 83 0.99 5.29 11.42
C PRO A 83 1.47 6.51 10.61
N SER A 84 1.60 6.35 9.29
CA SER A 84 1.94 7.40 8.33
C SER A 84 1.21 7.21 7.02
N MET A 85 0.78 8.31 6.41
CA MET A 85 0.21 8.30 5.06
C MET A 85 1.26 8.13 3.94
N GLY A 86 2.56 8.15 4.28
CA GLY A 86 3.62 8.02 3.30
C GLY A 86 4.43 9.30 3.02
N TYR A 87 4.01 10.45 3.56
CA TYR A 87 4.60 11.76 3.21
C TYR A 87 5.84 12.16 4.00
N ASN A 88 6.38 11.27 4.83
CA ASN A 88 7.66 11.46 5.55
C ASN A 88 8.57 10.23 5.37
N PRO A 89 8.93 9.88 4.11
CA PRO A 89 9.66 8.66 3.80
C PRO A 89 11.07 8.67 4.36
N VAL A 90 11.50 7.51 4.87
CA VAL A 90 12.87 7.27 5.34
C VAL A 90 13.58 6.30 4.40
N TYR A 91 12.92 5.25 3.96
CA TYR A 91 13.50 4.22 3.10
C TYR A 91 12.93 4.28 1.68
N TRP A 92 13.80 4.08 0.69
CA TRP A 92 13.44 4.04 -0.72
C TRP A 92 13.61 2.68 -1.38
N PHE A 93 14.48 1.80 -0.82
CA PHE A 93 14.80 0.52 -1.45
C PHE A 93 14.64 -0.69 -0.52
N THR A 94 15.01 -0.56 0.74
CA THR A 94 15.27 -1.70 1.63
C THR A 94 14.19 -2.01 2.63
N ASN A 95 13.18 -1.12 2.77
CA ASN A 95 12.09 -1.31 3.71
C ASN A 95 10.78 -0.70 3.18
N HIS A 96 9.88 -1.57 2.76
CA HIS A 96 8.53 -1.24 2.30
C HIS A 96 7.43 -1.78 3.24
N ASN A 97 7.76 -2.00 4.51
CA ASN A 97 6.76 -2.27 5.55
C ASN A 97 6.18 -0.93 6.03
N SER A 98 5.08 -0.54 5.44
CA SER A 98 4.40 0.74 5.71
C SER A 98 3.20 0.55 6.63
N SER A 99 2.48 1.63 6.91
CA SER A 99 1.20 1.57 7.65
C SER A 99 0.08 0.85 6.88
N PHE A 100 0.26 0.64 5.58
CA PHE A 100 -0.71 -0.04 4.71
C PHE A 100 -0.43 -1.54 4.55
N GLY A 101 0.63 -2.06 5.13
CA GLY A 101 0.98 -3.48 5.10
C GLY A 101 2.46 -3.73 4.83
N THR A 102 2.81 -5.01 4.73
CA THR A 102 4.16 -5.49 4.46
C THR A 102 4.53 -5.39 2.98
N GLU A 103 5.82 -5.40 2.67
CA GLU A 103 6.31 -5.47 1.27
C GLU A 103 5.77 -6.69 0.52
N THR A 104 5.63 -7.82 1.20
CA THR A 104 5.04 -9.03 0.59
C THR A 104 3.60 -8.79 0.14
N GLU A 105 2.79 -8.15 0.97
CA GLU A 105 1.39 -7.82 0.64
C GLU A 105 1.32 -6.76 -0.47
N LEU A 106 2.22 -5.78 -0.45
CA LEU A 106 2.35 -4.79 -1.52
C LEU A 106 2.62 -5.45 -2.88
N ARG A 107 3.64 -6.32 -2.95
CA ARG A 107 3.99 -7.04 -4.18
C ARG A 107 2.86 -7.94 -4.67
N GLU A 108 2.15 -8.57 -3.75
CA GLU A 108 0.97 -9.39 -4.05
C GLU A 108 -0.18 -8.54 -4.60
N MET A 109 -0.47 -7.41 -4.01
CA MET A 109 -1.49 -6.45 -4.45
C MET A 109 -1.17 -5.95 -5.87
N ILE A 110 0.03 -5.46 -6.12
CA ILE A 110 0.46 -4.97 -7.45
C ILE A 110 0.34 -6.08 -8.50
N LYS A 111 0.83 -7.28 -8.18
CA LYS A 111 0.74 -8.45 -9.07
C LYS A 111 -0.71 -8.82 -9.39
N THR A 112 -1.58 -8.78 -8.39
CA THR A 112 -3.00 -9.13 -8.54
C THR A 112 -3.69 -8.15 -9.50
N PHE A 113 -3.56 -6.85 -9.29
CA PHE A 113 -4.14 -5.84 -10.17
C PHE A 113 -3.58 -5.91 -11.59
N ASN A 114 -2.26 -6.06 -11.72
CA ASN A 114 -1.63 -6.21 -13.04
C ASN A 114 -2.15 -7.45 -13.79
N SER A 115 -2.47 -8.55 -13.08
CA SER A 115 -3.07 -9.75 -13.70
C SER A 115 -4.47 -9.52 -14.25
N PHE A 116 -5.21 -8.54 -13.71
CA PHE A 116 -6.52 -8.11 -14.22
C PHE A 116 -6.43 -6.94 -15.22
N GLY A 117 -5.21 -6.48 -15.53
CA GLY A 117 -4.98 -5.41 -16.51
C GLY A 117 -5.11 -4.00 -15.95
N THR A 118 -5.22 -3.83 -14.62
CA THR A 118 -5.22 -2.55 -13.93
C THR A 118 -3.82 -2.22 -13.44
N GLY A 119 -3.33 -1.03 -13.79
CA GLY A 119 -2.02 -0.55 -13.37
C GLY A 119 -2.08 0.12 -11.99
N ILE A 120 -1.04 -0.07 -11.19
CA ILE A 120 -0.87 0.65 -9.91
C ILE A 120 0.13 1.78 -10.11
N ILE A 121 -0.20 2.99 -9.64
CA ILE A 121 0.73 4.12 -9.58
C ILE A 121 0.99 4.48 -8.13
N GLU A 122 2.25 4.77 -7.81
CA GLU A 122 2.67 5.12 -6.45
C GLU A 122 2.62 6.63 -6.24
N ASP A 123 2.32 7.03 -5.02
CA ASP A 123 2.50 8.38 -4.52
C ASP A 123 3.98 8.61 -4.19
N VAL A 124 4.72 9.21 -5.12
CA VAL A 124 6.17 9.36 -5.02
C VAL A 124 6.54 10.66 -4.34
N VAL A 125 7.17 10.56 -3.18
CA VAL A 125 7.68 11.68 -2.41
C VAL A 125 9.19 11.81 -2.65
N VAL A 126 9.56 12.71 -3.56
CA VAL A 126 10.98 12.98 -3.91
C VAL A 126 11.41 14.41 -3.64
N ASN A 127 10.47 15.30 -3.28
CA ASN A 127 10.79 16.64 -2.84
C ASN A 127 11.66 16.61 -1.59
N HIS A 128 11.28 15.76 -0.64
CA HIS A 128 11.86 15.72 0.69
C HIS A 128 11.99 14.30 1.24
N ARG A 129 12.76 14.16 2.31
CA ARG A 129 13.03 12.89 2.99
C ARG A 129 13.30 13.11 4.48
N ASN A 130 13.04 12.09 5.32
CA ASN A 130 13.40 12.14 6.74
C ASN A 130 14.56 11.21 7.09
N GLY A 131 15.25 11.52 8.18
CA GLY A 131 16.19 10.61 8.83
C GLY A 131 15.50 9.50 9.61
N VAL A 132 16.28 8.55 10.11
CA VAL A 132 15.78 7.40 10.91
C VAL A 132 15.41 7.83 12.31
N SER A 133 16.28 8.57 13.00
CA SER A 133 16.13 9.02 14.39
C SER A 133 16.52 10.47 14.63
N THR A 134 17.28 11.06 13.74
CA THR A 134 17.59 12.49 13.70
C THR A 134 17.09 13.10 12.38
N TRP A 135 17.38 14.38 12.18
CA TRP A 135 16.95 15.07 10.96
C TRP A 135 17.79 14.70 9.74
N THR A 136 19.02 14.24 9.94
CA THR A 136 20.02 14.07 8.87
C THR A 136 20.60 12.66 8.77
N ASP A 137 20.21 11.73 9.64
CA ASP A 137 20.69 10.34 9.69
C ASP A 137 19.94 9.45 8.67
N PHE A 138 20.00 9.81 7.41
CA PHE A 138 19.40 8.99 6.35
C PHE A 138 20.00 7.59 6.33
N PRO A 139 19.18 6.53 6.10
CA PRO A 139 19.69 5.18 6.01
C PRO A 139 20.59 5.00 4.80
N THR A 140 21.66 4.24 4.96
CA THR A 140 22.45 3.73 3.83
C THR A 140 21.70 2.57 3.20
N GLU A 141 21.39 2.66 1.90
CA GLU A 141 20.61 1.66 1.19
C GLU A 141 21.39 1.18 -0.05
N THR A 142 21.22 -0.07 -0.43
CA THR A 142 21.88 -0.65 -1.60
C THR A 142 20.83 -1.19 -2.59
N TYR A 143 20.93 -0.77 -3.86
CA TYR A 143 20.10 -1.27 -4.94
C TYR A 143 20.95 -1.60 -6.17
N LYS A 144 20.76 -2.80 -6.76
CA LYS A 144 21.53 -3.31 -7.91
C LYS A 144 23.05 -3.19 -7.75
N GLY A 145 23.54 -3.38 -6.51
CA GLY A 145 24.97 -3.33 -6.20
C GLY A 145 25.55 -1.92 -6.06
N VAL A 146 24.74 -0.87 -6.16
CA VAL A 146 25.11 0.51 -5.89
C VAL A 146 24.62 0.90 -4.51
N THR A 147 25.52 1.46 -3.69
CA THR A 147 25.20 1.96 -2.35
C THR A 147 24.90 3.44 -2.41
N TYR A 148 23.77 3.84 -1.83
CA TYR A 148 23.29 5.21 -1.74
C TYR A 148 23.41 5.66 -0.28
N GLU A 149 24.37 6.55 -0.05
CA GLU A 149 24.60 7.22 1.25
C GLU A 149 24.19 8.68 1.10
N TRP A 150 23.33 9.13 1.99
CA TRP A 150 22.80 10.48 2.01
C TRP A 150 23.32 11.24 3.22
N GLY A 151 23.40 12.55 3.11
CA GLY A 151 23.87 13.40 4.21
C GLY A 151 23.61 14.87 3.92
N PRO A 152 24.20 15.80 4.67
CA PRO A 152 23.97 17.24 4.55
C PRO A 152 24.18 17.82 3.14
N TRP A 153 24.98 17.14 2.32
CA TRP A 153 25.26 17.53 0.93
C TRP A 153 24.06 17.35 0.01
N ALA A 154 23.08 16.51 0.41
CA ALA A 154 21.88 16.22 -0.36
C ALA A 154 20.70 17.13 0.03
N ILE A 155 20.84 17.91 1.12
CA ILE A 155 19.78 18.73 1.69
C ILE A 155 19.94 20.17 1.19
N CYS A 156 18.85 20.82 0.82
CA CYS A 156 18.81 22.22 0.43
C CYS A 156 19.34 23.13 1.54
N ARG A 157 20.14 24.12 1.17
CA ARG A 157 20.82 25.03 2.12
C ARG A 157 19.85 25.83 2.99
N ASN A 158 18.67 26.11 2.48
CA ASN A 158 17.62 26.88 3.17
C ASN A 158 16.63 26.01 3.94
N ASP A 159 16.83 24.70 3.98
CA ASP A 159 16.06 23.77 4.81
C ASP A 159 16.13 24.19 6.30
N GLU A 160 15.06 24.01 7.05
CA GLU A 160 14.96 24.41 8.45
C GLU A 160 15.97 23.70 9.37
N VAL A 161 16.55 22.57 8.95
CA VAL A 161 17.65 21.92 9.69
C VAL A 161 18.87 22.84 9.83
N ALA A 162 19.03 23.84 8.97
CA ALA A 162 20.07 24.86 9.09
C ALA A 162 20.00 25.60 10.45
N ASN A 163 18.83 25.67 11.05
CA ASN A 163 18.57 26.36 12.31
C ASN A 163 18.56 25.42 13.54
N GLN A 164 18.69 24.09 13.35
CA GLN A 164 18.70 23.12 14.45
C GLN A 164 20.10 23.07 15.10
N PRO A 165 20.24 23.33 16.42
CA PRO A 165 21.55 23.48 17.04
C PRO A 165 22.38 22.19 17.09
N ASP A 166 21.71 21.05 17.18
CA ASP A 166 22.35 19.73 17.39
C ASP A 166 22.43 18.90 16.10
N GLU A 167 22.05 19.47 14.96
CA GLU A 167 22.07 18.80 13.66
C GLU A 167 23.22 19.29 12.75
N GLU A 168 23.67 18.41 11.86
CA GLU A 168 24.63 18.80 10.83
C GLU A 168 24.00 19.81 9.88
N LYS A 169 24.74 20.85 9.51
CA LYS A 169 24.23 21.92 8.66
C LYS A 169 24.17 21.47 7.20
N PRO A 170 23.04 21.77 6.48
CA PRO A 170 22.92 21.44 5.09
C PRO A 170 23.95 22.18 4.23
N THR A 171 24.51 21.49 3.24
CA THR A 171 25.55 22.03 2.34
C THR A 171 25.18 22.00 0.88
N GLY A 172 23.97 21.59 0.52
CA GLY A 172 23.42 21.61 -0.83
C GLY A 172 23.26 23.03 -1.40
N ALA A 173 22.71 23.14 -2.58
CA ALA A 173 22.29 24.41 -3.16
C ALA A 173 21.03 24.94 -2.48
N TYR A 174 20.61 26.14 -2.85
CA TYR A 174 19.28 26.63 -2.45
C TYR A 174 18.19 25.82 -3.17
N ASP A 175 17.07 25.69 -2.50
CA ASP A 175 15.88 25.06 -3.08
C ASP A 175 15.48 25.74 -4.41
N THR A 176 14.95 24.95 -5.32
CA THR A 176 14.53 25.39 -6.66
C THR A 176 13.03 25.61 -6.77
N GLY A 177 12.28 25.40 -5.68
CA GLY A 177 10.84 25.58 -5.56
C GLY A 177 10.44 26.12 -4.20
N ASP A 178 9.23 25.71 -3.75
CA ASP A 178 8.66 26.10 -2.46
C ASP A 178 9.29 25.24 -1.34
N ASN A 179 9.71 25.87 -0.25
CA ASN A 179 10.26 25.18 0.92
C ASN A 179 9.18 24.36 1.65
N PHE A 180 9.55 23.20 2.19
CA PHE A 180 8.70 22.35 3.02
C PHE A 180 9.32 22.13 4.40
N ASP A 181 8.71 22.70 5.44
CA ASP A 181 9.24 22.67 6.81
C ASP A 181 9.03 21.32 7.55
N GLY A 182 8.53 20.28 6.90
CA GLY A 182 8.17 19.02 7.56
C GLY A 182 9.22 17.93 7.51
N CYS A 183 10.05 17.94 6.47
CA CYS A 183 11.12 16.96 6.20
C CYS A 183 12.28 17.69 5.52
N ARG A 184 13.37 16.96 5.19
CA ARG A 184 14.56 17.57 4.57
C ARG A 184 14.36 17.72 3.08
N ASP A 185 14.29 18.96 2.61
CA ASP A 185 14.20 19.26 1.19
C ASP A 185 15.48 18.84 0.45
N LEU A 186 15.33 18.07 -0.62
CA LEU A 186 16.45 17.50 -1.35
C LEU A 186 16.95 18.46 -2.43
N ASP A 187 18.28 18.59 -2.53
CA ASP A 187 18.94 19.40 -3.57
C ASP A 187 18.88 18.71 -4.93
N HIS A 188 17.81 18.93 -5.70
CA HIS A 188 17.64 18.40 -7.05
C HIS A 188 18.67 18.90 -8.06
N THR A 189 19.45 19.94 -7.76
CA THR A 189 20.58 20.38 -8.63
C THR A 189 21.77 19.44 -8.54
N ASN A 190 21.87 18.66 -7.46
CA ASN A 190 22.95 17.72 -7.22
C ASN A 190 22.72 16.43 -8.01
N THR A 191 23.69 16.08 -8.86
CA THR A 191 23.59 14.89 -9.73
C THR A 191 23.52 13.58 -8.96
N LYS A 192 24.10 13.48 -7.75
CA LYS A 192 23.99 12.30 -6.90
C LYS A 192 22.56 12.14 -6.35
N VAL A 193 21.89 13.24 -6.02
CA VAL A 193 20.47 13.23 -5.63
C VAL A 193 19.63 12.76 -6.82
N GLN A 194 19.87 13.33 -8.01
CA GLN A 194 19.17 12.90 -9.23
C GLN A 194 19.38 11.41 -9.53
N ASP A 195 20.60 10.89 -9.37
CA ASP A 195 20.92 9.49 -9.63
C ASP A 195 20.24 8.57 -8.60
N GLY A 196 20.17 8.97 -7.35
CA GLY A 196 19.40 8.25 -6.31
C GLY A 196 17.91 8.21 -6.63
N ILE A 197 17.30 9.33 -7.03
CA ILE A 197 15.88 9.40 -7.41
C ILE A 197 15.61 8.54 -8.66
N LYS A 198 16.46 8.60 -9.69
CA LYS A 198 16.32 7.74 -10.87
C LYS A 198 16.37 6.26 -10.53
N ALA A 199 17.28 5.88 -9.62
CA ALA A 199 17.37 4.50 -9.13
C ALA A 199 16.13 4.09 -8.33
N TYR A 200 15.57 4.99 -7.51
CA TYR A 200 14.34 4.76 -6.79
C TYR A 200 13.16 4.52 -7.76
N LEU A 201 12.99 5.35 -8.76
CA LEU A 201 11.93 5.17 -9.76
C LEU A 201 12.12 3.90 -10.60
N ASP A 202 13.37 3.50 -10.89
CA ASP A 202 13.69 2.23 -11.53
C ASP A 202 13.31 1.04 -10.62
N PHE A 203 13.57 1.13 -9.33
CA PHE A 203 13.15 0.14 -8.34
C PHE A 203 11.63 0.00 -8.31
N LEU A 204 10.90 1.11 -8.25
CA LEU A 204 9.44 1.10 -8.22
C LEU A 204 8.84 0.41 -9.46
N THR A 205 9.37 0.72 -10.65
CA THR A 205 8.81 0.19 -11.90
C THR A 205 9.28 -1.22 -12.20
N ASN A 206 10.58 -1.51 -12.07
CA ASN A 206 11.16 -2.76 -12.53
C ASN A 206 11.27 -3.84 -11.46
N ASP A 207 11.23 -3.48 -10.18
CA ASP A 207 11.31 -4.42 -9.08
C ASP A 207 9.96 -4.64 -8.38
N LEU A 208 9.25 -3.56 -8.03
CA LEU A 208 7.93 -3.64 -7.41
C LEU A 208 6.78 -3.80 -8.42
N GLY A 209 6.93 -3.27 -9.65
CA GLY A 209 5.96 -3.45 -10.74
C GLY A 209 4.90 -2.36 -10.86
N TYR A 210 5.15 -1.17 -10.34
CA TYR A 210 4.32 0.00 -10.59
C TYR A 210 4.38 0.42 -12.08
N VAL A 211 3.28 0.96 -12.60
CA VAL A 211 3.22 1.42 -14.01
C VAL A 211 3.44 2.92 -14.18
N GLY A 212 3.58 3.64 -13.08
CA GLY A 212 3.76 5.08 -13.07
C GLY A 212 3.70 5.70 -11.68
N PHE A 213 3.64 7.02 -11.66
CA PHE A 213 3.80 7.83 -10.46
C PHE A 213 2.80 8.96 -10.35
N ARG A 214 2.35 9.25 -9.14
CA ARG A 214 1.87 10.56 -8.73
C ARG A 214 3.00 11.22 -7.95
N TYR A 215 3.55 12.31 -8.46
CA TYR A 215 4.57 13.08 -7.75
C TYR A 215 3.90 14.04 -6.77
N ASP A 216 4.25 13.86 -5.49
CA ASP A 216 3.84 14.70 -4.39
C ASP A 216 4.55 16.06 -4.45
N MET A 217 3.85 17.12 -4.04
CA MET A 217 4.41 18.45 -3.81
C MET A 217 5.38 18.94 -4.89
N VAL A 218 4.99 18.84 -6.17
CA VAL A 218 5.88 19.24 -7.29
C VAL A 218 6.13 20.75 -7.41
N LYS A 219 5.57 21.57 -6.53
CA LYS A 219 5.93 22.98 -6.35
C LYS A 219 7.25 23.13 -5.58
N GLY A 220 7.65 22.13 -4.82
CA GLY A 220 8.85 22.15 -3.98
C GLY A 220 10.16 22.06 -4.76
N PHE A 221 10.13 21.74 -6.08
CA PHE A 221 11.34 21.69 -6.89
C PHE A 221 11.06 22.03 -8.36
N GLY A 222 12.12 22.39 -9.09
CA GLY A 222 11.98 22.84 -10.48
C GLY A 222 11.42 21.75 -11.40
N ALA A 223 10.41 22.10 -12.22
CA ALA A 223 9.72 21.18 -13.14
C ALA A 223 10.65 20.45 -14.12
N GLN A 224 11.80 21.01 -14.46
CA GLN A 224 12.82 20.37 -15.33
C GLN A 224 13.36 19.07 -14.74
N TYR A 225 13.32 18.89 -13.42
CA TYR A 225 13.77 17.64 -12.78
C TYR A 225 12.77 16.51 -12.99
N ILE A 226 11.46 16.80 -13.02
CA ILE A 226 10.43 15.83 -13.44
C ILE A 226 10.75 15.30 -14.84
N LYS A 227 11.15 16.17 -15.78
CA LYS A 227 11.57 15.74 -17.11
C LYS A 227 12.73 14.75 -17.03
N ILE A 228 13.79 15.07 -16.28
CA ILE A 228 14.96 14.21 -16.10
C ILE A 228 14.57 12.83 -15.54
N TYR A 229 13.71 12.80 -14.54
CA TYR A 229 13.25 11.58 -13.87
C TYR A 229 12.38 10.73 -14.78
N ASN A 230 11.41 11.33 -15.46
CA ASN A 230 10.50 10.62 -16.35
C ASN A 230 11.20 10.11 -17.62
N GLU A 231 12.16 10.85 -18.17
CA GLU A 231 13.00 10.40 -19.29
C GLU A 231 13.88 9.19 -18.91
N SER A 232 14.31 9.10 -17.64
CA SER A 232 15.06 7.95 -17.11
C SER A 232 14.14 6.75 -16.85
N ALA A 233 13.06 6.94 -16.11
CA ALA A 233 12.16 5.87 -15.71
C ALA A 233 11.29 5.35 -16.87
N LYS A 234 10.97 6.22 -17.85
CA LYS A 234 10.07 5.92 -18.98
C LYS A 234 8.74 5.31 -18.55
N ALA A 235 8.27 5.68 -17.34
CA ALA A 235 7.00 5.21 -16.82
C ALA A 235 5.86 5.65 -17.74
N ARG A 236 4.87 4.76 -17.91
CA ARG A 236 3.74 5.01 -18.79
C ARG A 236 2.85 6.14 -18.30
N PHE A 237 2.76 6.30 -16.98
CA PHE A 237 1.92 7.30 -16.34
C PHE A 237 2.76 8.15 -15.39
N SER A 238 2.62 9.47 -15.49
CA SER A 238 3.18 10.44 -14.58
C SER A 238 2.19 11.57 -14.39
N VAL A 239 1.81 11.87 -13.16
CA VAL A 239 0.94 12.99 -12.80
C VAL A 239 1.52 13.75 -11.61
N GLY A 240 1.58 15.07 -11.70
CA GLY A 240 2.10 15.93 -10.62
C GLY A 240 0.97 16.62 -9.85
N GLU A 241 1.20 16.76 -8.56
CA GLU A 241 0.38 17.59 -7.70
C GLU A 241 0.86 19.04 -7.74
N TYR A 242 0.43 19.78 -8.73
CA TYR A 242 0.70 21.22 -8.81
C TYR A 242 -0.54 22.00 -8.37
N TRP A 243 -0.66 22.27 -7.09
CA TRP A 243 -1.85 22.93 -6.49
C TRP A 243 -1.91 24.41 -6.81
N ASP A 244 -2.40 24.71 -8.00
CA ASP A 244 -2.48 26.08 -8.52
C ASP A 244 -3.57 26.21 -9.58
N GLY A 245 -3.74 27.43 -10.14
CA GLY A 245 -4.65 27.74 -11.24
C GLY A 245 -4.10 27.34 -12.61
N TYR A 246 -4.99 27.42 -13.60
CA TYR A 246 -4.76 27.02 -14.99
C TYR A 246 -3.41 27.47 -15.58
N ASP A 247 -3.09 28.77 -15.47
CA ASP A 247 -1.88 29.33 -16.11
C ASP A 247 -0.58 28.77 -15.53
N ASN A 248 -0.54 28.56 -14.22
CA ASN A 248 0.61 28.00 -13.54
C ASN A 248 0.75 26.49 -13.78
N ILE A 249 -0.36 25.75 -13.78
CA ILE A 249 -0.32 24.30 -14.08
C ILE A 249 0.13 24.07 -15.53
N THR A 250 -0.40 24.83 -16.50
CA THR A 250 0.01 24.69 -17.91
C THR A 250 1.47 25.02 -18.13
N LYS A 251 1.96 26.09 -17.48
CA LYS A 251 3.37 26.43 -17.48
C LYS A 251 4.25 25.33 -16.87
N TRP A 252 3.79 24.72 -15.77
CA TRP A 252 4.50 23.60 -15.18
C TRP A 252 4.55 22.39 -16.13
N ILE A 253 3.43 22.01 -16.76
CA ILE A 253 3.39 20.94 -17.77
C ILE A 253 4.40 21.21 -18.90
N GLU A 254 4.45 22.42 -19.43
CA GLU A 254 5.43 22.81 -20.48
C GLU A 254 6.87 22.66 -19.96
N ASN A 255 7.16 23.11 -18.74
CA ASN A 255 8.49 23.05 -18.15
C ASN A 255 8.95 21.62 -17.82
N THR A 256 8.03 20.66 -17.64
CA THR A 256 8.35 19.23 -17.59
C THR A 256 8.71 18.66 -18.97
N GLY A 257 8.65 19.47 -20.03
CA GLY A 257 8.76 18.98 -21.41
C GLY A 257 7.57 18.12 -21.83
N ARG A 258 6.42 18.29 -21.19
CA ARG A 258 5.20 17.50 -21.36
C ARG A 258 5.40 16.00 -21.03
N THR A 259 6.32 15.68 -20.15
CA THR A 259 6.59 14.33 -19.68
C THR A 259 5.73 13.94 -18.46
N SER A 260 4.84 14.84 -18.00
CA SER A 260 3.90 14.59 -16.91
C SER A 260 2.54 15.23 -17.19
N ALA A 261 1.48 14.55 -16.80
CA ALA A 261 0.14 15.14 -16.59
C ALA A 261 0.14 15.90 -15.26
N ALA A 262 -0.95 16.62 -15.00
CA ALA A 262 -1.19 17.29 -13.72
C ALA A 262 -2.63 17.05 -13.25
N PHE A 263 -2.84 17.04 -11.92
CA PHE A 263 -4.19 17.15 -11.36
C PHE A 263 -4.80 18.49 -11.72
N ASP A 264 -6.02 18.47 -12.26
CA ASP A 264 -6.74 19.65 -12.72
C ASP A 264 -7.45 20.35 -11.55
N PHE A 265 -6.68 21.08 -10.72
CA PHE A 265 -7.20 21.84 -9.59
C PHE A 265 -8.18 22.92 -10.04
N GLU A 266 -7.97 23.49 -11.22
CA GLU A 266 -8.89 24.49 -11.76
C GLU A 266 -10.26 23.88 -12.08
N PHE A 267 -10.30 22.67 -12.66
CA PHE A 267 -11.54 21.92 -12.86
C PHE A 267 -12.29 21.73 -11.54
N LYS A 268 -11.58 21.28 -10.50
CA LYS A 268 -12.15 21.12 -9.15
C LYS A 268 -12.71 22.42 -8.61
N TRP A 269 -11.98 23.52 -8.71
CA TRP A 269 -12.41 24.82 -8.17
C TRP A 269 -13.63 25.35 -8.90
N GLN A 270 -13.68 25.24 -10.23
CA GLN A 270 -14.84 25.66 -11.00
C GLN A 270 -16.06 24.75 -10.71
N LEU A 271 -15.85 23.47 -10.51
CA LEU A 271 -16.89 22.54 -10.06
C LEU A 271 -17.44 22.96 -8.69
N ASN A 272 -16.57 23.19 -7.70
CA ASN A 272 -16.98 23.66 -6.37
C ASN A 272 -17.75 24.99 -6.47
N ALA A 273 -17.27 25.95 -7.25
CA ALA A 273 -17.91 27.24 -7.41
C ALA A 273 -19.28 27.13 -8.08
N ALA A 274 -19.44 26.24 -9.06
CA ALA A 274 -20.70 26.01 -9.75
C ALA A 274 -21.76 25.42 -8.83
N PHE A 275 -21.38 24.38 -8.05
CA PHE A 275 -22.31 23.69 -7.16
C PHE A 275 -22.63 24.51 -5.92
N SER A 276 -21.66 25.18 -5.32
CA SER A 276 -21.91 26.05 -4.15
C SER A 276 -22.80 27.23 -4.47
N ALA A 277 -22.63 27.85 -5.65
CA ALA A 277 -23.47 28.94 -6.09
C ALA A 277 -24.78 28.50 -6.78
N MET A 278 -24.94 27.20 -7.04
CA MET A 278 -25.99 26.65 -7.92
C MET A 278 -26.04 27.36 -9.28
N ASP A 279 -24.87 27.73 -9.81
CA ASP A 279 -24.66 28.43 -11.06
C ASP A 279 -23.78 27.62 -12.01
N PHE A 280 -24.43 26.82 -12.86
CA PHE A 280 -23.73 25.89 -13.75
C PHE A 280 -23.07 26.57 -14.96
N SER A 281 -23.28 27.90 -15.16
CA SER A 281 -22.52 28.68 -16.15
C SER A 281 -21.03 28.76 -15.81
N LYS A 282 -20.64 28.55 -14.53
CA LYS A 282 -19.24 28.52 -14.05
C LYS A 282 -18.46 27.30 -14.56
N LEU A 283 -19.15 26.25 -14.99
CA LEU A 283 -18.52 25.08 -15.59
C LEU A 283 -17.92 25.34 -16.97
N VAL A 284 -18.10 26.54 -17.51
CA VAL A 284 -17.77 26.89 -18.90
C VAL A 284 -16.92 28.16 -18.97
N TRP A 285 -15.84 28.05 -19.74
CA TRP A 285 -15.06 29.22 -20.16
C TRP A 285 -15.24 29.50 -21.66
N LYS A 286 -14.88 30.70 -22.06
CA LYS A 286 -14.90 31.10 -23.47
C LYS A 286 -13.53 30.96 -24.09
N ARG A 287 -13.33 29.95 -24.95
CA ARG A 287 -12.15 29.83 -25.79
C ARG A 287 -12.19 30.91 -26.89
N ASN A 288 -11.08 31.65 -27.04
CA ASN A 288 -10.97 32.75 -28.04
C ASN A 288 -12.14 33.77 -27.98
N GLY A 289 -12.70 33.98 -26.77
CA GLY A 289 -13.76 34.94 -26.55
C GLY A 289 -15.16 34.54 -27.01
N THR A 290 -15.30 33.44 -27.74
CA THR A 290 -16.58 33.04 -28.37
C THR A 290 -17.01 31.61 -28.10
N LEU A 291 -16.11 30.67 -28.24
CA LEU A 291 -16.43 29.24 -28.12
C LEU A 291 -16.50 28.80 -26.64
N ASN A 292 -17.69 28.38 -26.22
CA ASN A 292 -17.86 27.78 -24.90
C ASN A 292 -17.21 26.41 -24.83
N GLN A 293 -16.37 26.18 -23.80
CA GLN A 293 -15.72 24.89 -23.53
C GLN A 293 -15.73 24.64 -22.02
N PRO A 294 -15.68 23.36 -21.55
CA PRO A 294 -15.54 23.06 -20.12
C PRO A 294 -14.34 23.79 -19.51
N ALA A 295 -14.47 24.23 -18.26
CA ALA A 295 -13.40 24.93 -17.54
C ALA A 295 -12.32 23.94 -17.05
N GLY A 296 -11.12 24.45 -16.78
CA GLY A 296 -9.95 23.67 -16.33
C GLY A 296 -8.96 23.34 -17.45
N LEU A 297 -8.04 22.44 -17.22
CA LEU A 297 -7.05 21.99 -18.23
C LEU A 297 -7.71 21.40 -19.48
N ILE A 298 -8.89 20.81 -19.31
CA ILE A 298 -9.70 20.26 -20.40
C ILE A 298 -10.27 21.33 -21.35
N HIS A 299 -10.10 22.60 -21.01
CA HIS A 299 -10.55 23.72 -21.82
C HIS A 299 -9.86 23.81 -23.18
N MET A 300 -8.56 23.47 -23.23
CA MET A 300 -7.74 23.56 -24.44
C MET A 300 -7.31 22.18 -24.93
N ASP A 301 -7.49 21.90 -26.22
CA ASP A 301 -7.08 20.62 -26.85
C ASP A 301 -5.62 20.27 -26.58
N THR A 302 -4.77 21.28 -26.44
CA THR A 302 -3.34 21.13 -26.12
C THR A 302 -3.08 20.45 -24.77
N TYR A 303 -3.96 20.70 -23.78
CA TYR A 303 -3.76 20.25 -22.41
C TYR A 303 -4.72 19.14 -21.96
N GLN A 304 -5.80 18.88 -22.71
CA GLN A 304 -6.76 17.83 -22.38
C GLN A 304 -6.10 16.47 -22.10
N ARG A 305 -5.09 16.11 -22.91
CA ARG A 305 -4.31 14.88 -22.73
C ARG A 305 -3.71 14.77 -21.32
N TYR A 306 -3.25 15.89 -20.78
CA TYR A 306 -2.51 15.97 -19.52
C TYR A 306 -3.41 16.33 -18.32
N ALA A 307 -4.71 16.43 -18.51
CA ALA A 307 -5.65 16.74 -17.45
C ALA A 307 -6.05 15.47 -16.70
N VAL A 308 -5.69 15.36 -15.42
CA VAL A 308 -6.28 14.39 -14.50
C VAL A 308 -7.34 15.10 -13.68
N THR A 309 -8.61 14.93 -14.09
CA THR A 309 -9.74 15.61 -13.46
C THR A 309 -10.20 14.91 -12.19
N PHE A 310 -10.59 15.64 -11.17
CA PHE A 310 -11.04 15.10 -9.90
C PHE A 310 -12.04 16.01 -9.19
N ILE A 311 -12.81 15.46 -8.27
CA ILE A 311 -13.79 16.18 -7.44
C ILE A 311 -13.18 16.50 -6.08
N ASP A 312 -12.72 15.46 -5.39
CA ASP A 312 -11.94 15.52 -4.16
C ASP A 312 -10.76 14.56 -4.21
N ASN A 313 -9.78 14.80 -3.36
CA ASN A 313 -8.72 13.89 -3.00
C ASN A 313 -8.61 13.82 -1.47
N HIS A 314 -7.63 13.06 -0.97
CA HIS A 314 -7.42 12.85 0.46
C HIS A 314 -7.15 14.16 1.23
N ASP A 315 -6.54 15.18 0.61
CA ASP A 315 -6.28 16.48 1.25
C ASP A 315 -7.51 17.38 1.19
N THR A 316 -8.04 17.61 -0.01
CA THR A 316 -9.17 18.53 -0.18
C THR A 316 -10.42 18.08 0.56
N TYR A 317 -10.59 16.75 0.78
CA TYR A 317 -11.75 16.20 1.50
C TYR A 317 -11.75 16.54 3.00
N ARG A 318 -10.61 16.75 3.61
CA ARG A 318 -10.47 17.11 5.04
C ARG A 318 -10.39 18.62 5.27
N GLU A 319 -10.28 19.42 4.23
CA GLU A 319 -10.13 20.87 4.29
C GLU A 319 -11.41 21.63 3.97
N SER A 320 -11.35 22.95 4.10
CA SER A 320 -12.44 23.86 3.72
C SER A 320 -12.76 23.83 2.21
N THR A 321 -11.88 23.24 1.41
CA THR A 321 -12.02 23.07 -0.05
C THR A 321 -12.78 21.81 -0.46
N LYS A 322 -13.22 21.00 0.51
CA LYS A 322 -14.06 19.82 0.28
C LYS A 322 -15.27 20.18 -0.59
N PHE A 323 -15.58 19.30 -1.53
CA PHE A 323 -16.80 19.40 -2.31
C PHE A 323 -18.04 19.16 -1.43
N THR A 324 -18.97 20.08 -1.43
CA THR A 324 -20.20 20.03 -0.60
C THR A 324 -21.48 19.85 -1.41
N GLY A 325 -21.38 19.69 -2.73
CA GLY A 325 -22.51 19.48 -3.63
C GLY A 325 -22.97 18.01 -3.71
N ASP A 326 -23.85 17.73 -4.65
CA ASP A 326 -24.26 16.35 -4.97
C ASP A 326 -23.13 15.60 -5.70
N VAL A 327 -22.49 14.68 -4.99
CA VAL A 327 -21.33 13.88 -5.46
C VAL A 327 -21.71 13.04 -6.69
N ALA A 328 -22.92 12.49 -6.74
CA ALA A 328 -23.39 11.71 -7.89
C ALA A 328 -23.46 12.57 -9.16
N THR A 329 -24.00 13.79 -9.06
CA THR A 329 -24.08 14.75 -10.17
C THR A 329 -22.70 15.26 -10.59
N ALA A 330 -21.81 15.51 -9.64
CA ALA A 330 -20.43 15.91 -9.93
C ALA A 330 -19.67 14.80 -10.69
N ASN A 331 -19.83 13.54 -10.30
CA ASN A 331 -19.28 12.40 -11.03
C ASN A 331 -19.92 12.25 -12.43
N ALA A 332 -21.22 12.53 -12.59
CA ALA A 332 -21.86 12.52 -13.91
C ALA A 332 -21.24 13.58 -14.83
N TYR A 333 -20.89 14.76 -14.31
CA TYR A 333 -20.14 15.78 -15.07
C TYR A 333 -18.73 15.28 -15.41
N MET A 334 -17.94 14.94 -14.40
CA MET A 334 -16.52 14.56 -14.56
C MET A 334 -16.35 13.36 -15.52
N LEU A 335 -17.13 12.30 -15.33
CA LEU A 335 -17.02 11.06 -16.12
C LEU A 335 -17.54 11.24 -17.57
N CYS A 336 -18.33 12.27 -17.85
CA CYS A 336 -18.74 12.66 -19.22
C CYS A 336 -17.79 13.67 -19.87
N CYS A 337 -16.82 14.25 -19.16
CA CYS A 337 -15.83 15.16 -19.72
C CYS A 337 -14.63 14.43 -20.35
N PRO A 338 -13.85 15.09 -21.27
CA PRO A 338 -12.49 14.65 -21.60
C PRO A 338 -11.57 14.76 -20.39
N GLY A 339 -10.27 14.48 -20.55
CA GLY A 339 -9.34 14.28 -19.46
C GLY A 339 -9.42 12.86 -18.90
N THR A 340 -8.51 12.53 -17.99
CA THR A 340 -8.54 11.25 -17.28
C THR A 340 -9.21 11.47 -15.92
N PRO A 341 -10.43 10.98 -15.69
CA PRO A 341 -11.11 11.17 -14.42
C PRO A 341 -10.45 10.31 -13.32
N CYS A 342 -10.18 10.94 -12.17
CA CYS A 342 -9.74 10.29 -10.95
C CYS A 342 -10.89 10.31 -9.93
N VAL A 343 -11.46 9.14 -9.67
CA VAL A 343 -12.52 8.96 -8.67
C VAL A 343 -11.86 8.80 -7.29
N PHE A 344 -12.43 9.48 -6.29
CA PHE A 344 -11.94 9.37 -4.91
C PHE A 344 -12.58 8.18 -4.19
N MET A 345 -11.80 7.42 -3.39
CA MET A 345 -12.27 6.19 -2.74
C MET A 345 -13.56 6.39 -1.92
N LYS A 346 -13.65 7.46 -1.12
CA LYS A 346 -14.89 7.71 -0.34
C LYS A 346 -16.09 7.98 -1.25
N HIS A 347 -15.91 8.68 -2.36
CA HIS A 347 -16.98 8.88 -3.33
C HIS A 347 -17.42 7.56 -3.97
N TRP A 348 -16.45 6.69 -4.31
CA TRP A 348 -16.71 5.33 -4.81
C TRP A 348 -17.53 4.51 -3.82
N LEU A 349 -17.11 4.44 -2.56
CA LEU A 349 -17.79 3.64 -1.52
C LEU A 349 -19.21 4.13 -1.23
N GLU A 350 -19.42 5.45 -1.19
CA GLU A 350 -20.72 6.07 -0.89
C GLU A 350 -21.70 6.07 -2.08
N ASN A 351 -21.19 6.04 -3.32
CA ASN A 351 -22.00 6.17 -4.54
C ASN A 351 -21.70 5.07 -5.57
N LYS A 352 -21.33 3.87 -5.11
CA LYS A 352 -20.80 2.77 -5.92
C LYS A 352 -21.64 2.47 -7.17
N ASP A 353 -22.93 2.22 -7.02
CA ASP A 353 -23.82 1.85 -8.12
C ASP A 353 -23.94 2.95 -9.18
N VAL A 354 -24.00 4.21 -8.74
CA VAL A 354 -24.06 5.35 -9.64
C VAL A 354 -22.76 5.50 -10.42
N ILE A 355 -21.62 5.44 -9.74
CA ILE A 355 -20.30 5.58 -10.35
C ILE A 355 -20.02 4.43 -11.32
N LYS A 356 -20.35 3.18 -10.95
CA LYS A 356 -20.28 2.02 -11.83
C LYS A 356 -21.03 2.27 -13.14
N LYS A 357 -22.26 2.73 -13.04
CA LYS A 357 -23.10 3.05 -14.21
C LYS A 357 -22.49 4.15 -15.06
N LEU A 358 -21.98 5.20 -14.47
CA LEU A 358 -21.36 6.34 -15.17
C LEU A 358 -20.06 5.92 -15.88
N ILE A 359 -19.23 5.11 -15.26
CA ILE A 359 -18.02 4.54 -15.87
C ILE A 359 -18.40 3.61 -17.05
N ALA A 360 -19.43 2.79 -16.88
CA ALA A 360 -19.92 1.93 -17.97
C ALA A 360 -20.40 2.75 -19.18
N ILE A 361 -21.09 3.88 -18.96
CA ILE A 361 -21.48 4.82 -20.02
C ILE A 361 -20.24 5.41 -20.69
N ARG A 362 -19.28 5.95 -19.92
CA ARG A 362 -18.03 6.52 -20.46
C ARG A 362 -17.28 5.52 -21.34
N LYS A 363 -17.05 4.30 -20.82
CA LYS A 363 -16.31 3.23 -21.54
C LYS A 363 -17.10 2.75 -22.77
N SER A 364 -18.43 2.66 -22.71
CA SER A 364 -19.27 2.24 -23.86
C SER A 364 -19.25 3.27 -24.97
N VAL A 365 -19.39 4.55 -24.67
CA VAL A 365 -19.31 5.65 -25.64
C VAL A 365 -17.88 5.82 -26.17
N GLY A 366 -16.87 5.36 -25.40
CA GLY A 366 -15.46 5.45 -25.76
C GLY A 366 -14.90 6.86 -25.55
N ILE A 367 -15.27 7.52 -24.46
CA ILE A 367 -14.73 8.83 -24.10
C ILE A 367 -13.27 8.66 -23.68
N THR A 368 -12.39 9.47 -24.26
CA THR A 368 -10.96 9.50 -23.97
C THR A 368 -10.57 10.83 -23.31
N ASN A 369 -9.32 10.93 -22.91
CA ASN A 369 -8.78 12.19 -22.40
C ASN A 369 -8.73 13.32 -23.44
N GLN A 370 -8.93 13.03 -24.74
CA GLN A 370 -8.93 13.99 -25.85
C GLN A 370 -10.25 14.02 -26.62
N SER A 371 -11.33 13.50 -26.07
CA SER A 371 -12.66 13.57 -26.66
C SER A 371 -13.13 15.00 -26.86
N THR A 372 -13.88 15.27 -27.94
CA THR A 372 -14.40 16.61 -28.22
C THR A 372 -15.69 16.87 -27.45
N VAL A 373 -15.86 18.13 -27.05
CA VAL A 373 -17.06 18.62 -26.36
C VAL A 373 -17.67 19.78 -27.14
N GLU A 374 -18.98 19.71 -27.36
CA GLU A 374 -19.79 20.82 -27.87
C GLU A 374 -20.78 21.26 -26.79
N VAL A 375 -20.57 22.44 -26.21
CA VAL A 375 -21.49 23.00 -25.22
C VAL A 375 -22.75 23.49 -25.92
N LEU A 376 -23.86 22.78 -25.73
CA LEU A 376 -25.16 23.05 -26.36
C LEU A 376 -25.97 24.11 -25.65
N ASN A 377 -25.85 24.15 -24.30
CA ASN A 377 -26.54 25.14 -23.48
C ASN A 377 -25.75 25.37 -22.16
N THR A 378 -25.66 26.60 -21.75
CA THR A 378 -25.10 26.99 -20.47
C THR A 378 -25.83 28.17 -19.87
N THR A 379 -26.38 28.01 -18.69
CA THR A 379 -27.08 29.01 -17.90
C THR A 379 -26.79 28.83 -16.43
N THR A 380 -27.26 29.70 -15.57
CA THR A 380 -27.20 29.47 -14.12
C THR A 380 -27.88 28.19 -13.70
N ASN A 381 -28.94 27.74 -14.38
CA ASN A 381 -29.74 26.60 -13.99
C ASN A 381 -29.22 25.25 -14.55
N GLN A 382 -28.41 25.27 -15.61
CA GLN A 382 -27.94 24.05 -16.26
C GLN A 382 -26.72 24.27 -17.14
N TYR A 383 -25.95 23.20 -17.26
CA TYR A 383 -24.94 22.92 -18.27
C TYR A 383 -25.43 21.78 -19.15
N VAL A 384 -25.33 21.90 -20.47
CA VAL A 384 -25.63 20.80 -21.40
C VAL A 384 -24.54 20.74 -22.46
N ALA A 385 -23.99 19.56 -22.66
CA ALA A 385 -22.97 19.35 -23.67
C ALA A 385 -23.18 18.01 -24.40
N LYS A 386 -22.76 17.99 -25.66
CA LYS A 386 -22.54 16.80 -26.44
C LYS A 386 -21.05 16.41 -26.36
N VAL A 387 -20.77 15.17 -26.05
CA VAL A 387 -19.40 14.64 -25.97
C VAL A 387 -19.27 13.48 -26.95
N THR A 388 -18.24 13.56 -27.80
CA THR A 388 -18.00 12.57 -28.86
C THR A 388 -16.86 11.66 -28.43
N GLY A 389 -17.18 10.39 -28.26
CA GLY A 389 -16.21 9.31 -28.02
C GLY A 389 -15.90 8.51 -29.29
N THR A 390 -15.10 7.47 -29.16
CA THR A 390 -14.69 6.62 -30.30
C THR A 390 -15.81 5.71 -30.84
N ASN A 391 -16.83 5.43 -30.03
CA ASN A 391 -17.92 4.52 -30.38
C ASN A 391 -19.25 5.23 -30.63
N GLY A 392 -19.29 6.54 -30.49
CA GLY A 392 -20.49 7.37 -30.67
C GLY A 392 -20.47 8.60 -29.79
N GLU A 393 -21.63 9.16 -29.52
CA GLU A 393 -21.77 10.38 -28.74
C GLU A 393 -22.76 10.21 -27.59
N LEU A 394 -22.62 11.05 -26.57
CA LEU A 394 -23.63 11.27 -25.54
C LEU A 394 -23.99 12.76 -25.42
N ILE A 395 -25.15 13.03 -24.83
CA ILE A 395 -25.50 14.33 -24.33
C ILE A 395 -25.65 14.23 -22.82
N VAL A 396 -24.93 15.09 -22.10
CA VAL A 396 -25.03 15.24 -20.65
C VAL A 396 -25.66 16.58 -20.29
N LYS A 397 -26.64 16.53 -19.41
CA LYS A 397 -27.23 17.71 -18.76
C LYS A 397 -26.93 17.66 -17.26
N ILE A 398 -26.39 18.73 -16.72
CA ILE A 398 -26.14 18.96 -15.30
C ILE A 398 -26.97 20.15 -14.83
N GLY A 399 -27.56 20.04 -13.65
CA GLY A 399 -28.41 21.12 -13.06
C GLY A 399 -29.91 20.85 -13.15
N ARG A 400 -30.71 21.80 -12.71
CA ARG A 400 -32.16 21.66 -12.50
C ARG A 400 -33.02 22.07 -13.73
N GLY A 401 -32.42 22.69 -14.73
CA GLY A 401 -33.14 23.12 -15.94
C GLY A 401 -33.71 21.92 -16.70
N SER A 402 -34.75 22.18 -17.48
CA SER A 402 -35.31 21.23 -18.44
C SER A 402 -34.56 21.32 -19.77
N TYR A 403 -34.27 20.18 -20.36
CA TYR A 403 -33.65 20.07 -21.68
C TYR A 403 -34.14 18.83 -22.40
N SER A 404 -34.46 19.00 -23.70
CA SER A 404 -34.84 17.90 -24.56
C SER A 404 -33.95 17.96 -25.80
N PRO A 405 -32.93 17.07 -25.89
CA PRO A 405 -32.01 17.13 -27.03
C PRO A 405 -32.68 16.68 -28.31
N ALA A 406 -32.43 17.43 -29.40
CA ALA A 406 -32.97 17.10 -30.70
C ALA A 406 -32.49 15.72 -31.18
N GLY A 407 -33.40 14.88 -31.66
CA GLY A 407 -33.10 13.54 -32.14
C GLY A 407 -32.95 12.45 -31.06
N TYR A 408 -33.20 12.77 -29.79
CA TYR A 408 -33.23 11.85 -28.68
C TYR A 408 -34.64 11.77 -28.06
N THR A 409 -34.94 10.63 -27.49
CA THR A 409 -36.22 10.33 -26.84
C THR A 409 -35.98 9.89 -25.38
N ASP A 410 -37.04 9.61 -24.64
CA ASP A 410 -36.95 9.07 -23.31
C ASP A 410 -36.31 7.66 -23.30
N ALA A 411 -36.41 6.91 -24.37
CA ALA A 411 -35.77 5.60 -24.52
C ALA A 411 -34.23 5.68 -24.62
N ASP A 412 -33.71 6.83 -25.03
CA ASP A 412 -32.28 7.07 -25.15
C ASP A 412 -31.64 7.56 -23.84
N LYS A 413 -32.44 7.75 -22.77
CA LYS A 413 -31.96 8.12 -21.43
C LYS A 413 -31.31 6.92 -20.76
N VAL A 414 -30.00 6.93 -20.62
CA VAL A 414 -29.23 5.85 -20.03
C VAL A 414 -28.96 6.05 -18.54
N ALA A 415 -28.97 7.30 -18.05
CA ALA A 415 -28.87 7.63 -16.64
C ALA A 415 -29.57 8.97 -16.33
N SER A 416 -30.20 9.08 -15.16
CA SER A 416 -30.84 10.32 -14.73
C SER A 416 -31.05 10.38 -13.23
N SER A 417 -31.06 11.62 -12.71
CA SER A 417 -31.51 11.98 -11.36
C SER A 417 -32.30 13.29 -11.44
N SER A 418 -32.62 13.90 -10.32
CA SER A 418 -33.19 15.25 -10.26
C SER A 418 -32.22 16.34 -10.77
N SER A 419 -30.90 16.05 -10.77
CA SER A 419 -29.83 17.03 -11.02
C SER A 419 -29.01 16.73 -12.27
N TYR A 420 -29.14 15.57 -12.89
CA TYR A 420 -28.48 15.25 -14.16
C TYR A 420 -29.30 14.32 -15.04
N THR A 421 -29.01 14.32 -16.33
CA THR A 421 -29.55 13.38 -17.31
C THR A 421 -28.51 13.13 -18.40
N ILE A 422 -28.35 11.86 -18.80
CA ILE A 422 -27.44 11.44 -19.87
C ILE A 422 -28.25 10.69 -20.92
N TRP A 423 -28.12 11.11 -22.18
CA TRP A 423 -28.71 10.44 -23.34
C TRP A 423 -27.60 9.93 -24.25
N THR A 424 -27.76 8.73 -24.76
CA THR A 424 -26.94 8.17 -25.86
C THR A 424 -27.70 7.06 -26.57
N LYS A 425 -27.39 6.86 -27.84
CA LYS A 425 -27.87 5.73 -28.65
C LYS A 425 -26.85 4.58 -28.66
N VAL A 426 -25.69 4.77 -28.02
CA VAL A 426 -24.70 3.72 -27.88
C VAL A 426 -25.18 2.71 -26.84
N PRO A 427 -25.23 1.40 -27.16
CA PRO A 427 -25.59 0.36 -26.19
C PRO A 427 -24.59 0.36 -25.02
N ILE A 428 -25.12 0.42 -23.80
CA ILE A 428 -24.28 0.40 -22.60
C ILE A 428 -23.90 -1.05 -22.27
N LYS A 429 -22.60 -1.29 -22.18
CA LYS A 429 -22.02 -2.59 -21.82
C LYS A 429 -22.02 -2.77 -20.31
N THR A 430 -22.32 -3.98 -19.86
CA THR A 430 -22.01 -4.39 -18.49
C THR A 430 -20.51 -4.58 -18.37
N LEU A 431 -19.89 -3.99 -17.34
CA LEU A 431 -18.48 -4.13 -17.07
C LEU A 431 -18.19 -5.24 -16.06
N ASP A 432 -19.15 -5.57 -15.20
CA ASP A 432 -18.98 -6.63 -14.20
C ASP A 432 -18.57 -7.95 -14.85
N THR A 433 -17.44 -8.45 -14.45
CA THR A 433 -16.92 -9.75 -14.88
C THR A 433 -17.24 -10.80 -13.82
N VAL A 434 -17.90 -11.87 -14.24
CA VAL A 434 -18.13 -13.02 -13.36
C VAL A 434 -16.82 -13.75 -13.16
N ARG A 435 -16.23 -13.63 -11.97
CA ARG A 435 -14.98 -14.30 -11.60
C ARG A 435 -15.21 -15.36 -10.54
N PRO A 436 -14.38 -16.41 -10.50
CA PRO A 436 -14.30 -17.29 -9.35
C PRO A 436 -13.92 -16.50 -8.10
N THR A 437 -14.59 -16.78 -6.98
CA THR A 437 -14.29 -16.19 -5.67
C THR A 437 -14.25 -17.28 -4.61
N VAL A 438 -13.46 -17.06 -3.56
CA VAL A 438 -13.50 -17.87 -2.35
C VAL A 438 -14.00 -17.00 -1.19
N THR A 439 -14.87 -17.58 -0.38
CA THR A 439 -15.39 -16.94 0.84
C THR A 439 -15.08 -17.80 2.06
N LEU A 440 -14.86 -17.14 3.19
CA LEU A 440 -14.72 -17.73 4.51
C LEU A 440 -15.98 -17.43 5.32
N SER A 441 -16.58 -18.43 5.93
CA SER A 441 -17.87 -18.29 6.65
C SER A 441 -17.79 -17.42 7.90
N LYS A 442 -16.58 -17.06 8.33
CA LYS A 442 -16.30 -16.20 9.48
C LYS A 442 -15.29 -15.13 9.06
N GLU A 443 -15.52 -13.92 9.50
CA GLU A 443 -14.58 -12.81 9.35
C GLU A 443 -13.44 -12.92 10.37
N SER A 444 -12.37 -12.12 10.17
CA SER A 444 -11.28 -11.98 11.15
C SER A 444 -11.84 -11.61 12.53
N GLY A 445 -11.29 -12.19 13.59
CA GLY A 445 -11.75 -11.86 14.93
C GLY A 445 -11.35 -12.86 16.01
N LEU A 446 -11.84 -12.60 17.22
CA LEU A 446 -11.63 -13.46 18.39
C LEU A 446 -12.77 -14.46 18.54
N TYR A 447 -12.43 -15.73 18.61
CA TYR A 447 -13.34 -16.87 18.76
C TYR A 447 -12.84 -17.77 19.90
N LEU A 448 -13.18 -17.43 21.13
CA LEU A 448 -12.69 -18.13 22.33
C LEU A 448 -12.99 -19.63 22.28
N GLY A 449 -11.97 -20.45 22.42
CA GLY A 449 -12.07 -21.90 22.42
C GLY A 449 -12.07 -22.55 21.03
N GLY A 450 -11.93 -21.75 19.95
CA GLY A 450 -11.84 -22.25 18.58
C GLY A 450 -13.05 -21.93 17.71
N VAL A 451 -12.92 -22.13 16.41
CA VAL A 451 -13.95 -21.84 15.40
C VAL A 451 -13.84 -22.75 14.19
N ASP A 452 -14.99 -23.14 13.64
CA ASP A 452 -15.09 -23.82 12.37
C ASP A 452 -15.36 -22.80 11.25
N VAL A 453 -14.47 -22.76 10.25
CA VAL A 453 -14.54 -21.86 9.11
C VAL A 453 -14.82 -22.67 7.84
N VAL A 454 -15.94 -22.41 7.19
CA VAL A 454 -16.28 -23.06 5.93
C VAL A 454 -15.72 -22.25 4.77
N LEU A 455 -14.94 -22.90 3.91
CA LEU A 455 -14.36 -22.33 2.69
C LEU A 455 -15.30 -22.68 1.51
N THR A 456 -15.84 -21.66 0.85
CA THR A 456 -16.77 -21.84 -0.27
C THR A 456 -16.27 -21.14 -1.52
N ALA A 457 -16.17 -21.89 -2.63
CA ALA A 457 -15.90 -21.33 -3.95
C ALA A 457 -17.21 -21.03 -4.68
N THR A 458 -17.30 -19.85 -5.30
CA THR A 458 -18.44 -19.41 -6.11
C THR A 458 -17.97 -19.12 -7.52
N ASN A 459 -18.81 -19.32 -8.53
CA ASN A 459 -18.49 -19.13 -9.95
C ASN A 459 -17.22 -19.89 -10.40
N ALA A 460 -16.84 -20.93 -9.68
CA ALA A 460 -15.65 -21.70 -9.97
C ALA A 460 -15.86 -22.62 -11.17
N PRO A 461 -14.84 -22.80 -12.05
CA PRO A 461 -14.87 -23.78 -13.12
C PRO A 461 -15.14 -25.19 -12.57
N GLU A 462 -15.70 -26.07 -13.42
CA GLU A 462 -15.90 -27.46 -13.06
C GLU A 462 -14.56 -28.12 -12.71
N GLY A 463 -14.53 -28.84 -11.57
CA GLY A 463 -13.31 -29.50 -11.07
C GLY A 463 -12.32 -28.57 -10.36
N ALA A 464 -12.59 -27.27 -10.26
CA ALA A 464 -11.78 -26.37 -9.48
C ALA A 464 -11.78 -26.72 -7.98
N LYS A 465 -10.69 -26.40 -7.30
CA LYS A 465 -10.51 -26.62 -5.86
C LYS A 465 -10.16 -25.30 -5.16
N ILE A 466 -10.29 -25.31 -3.85
CA ILE A 466 -9.76 -24.24 -3.02
C ILE A 466 -8.39 -24.67 -2.53
N SER A 467 -7.36 -23.84 -2.74
CA SER A 467 -6.07 -23.96 -2.07
C SER A 467 -6.06 -22.98 -0.89
N TYR A 468 -5.69 -23.45 0.31
CA TYR A 468 -5.55 -22.60 1.46
C TYR A 468 -4.26 -22.87 2.22
N THR A 469 -3.76 -21.83 2.91
CA THR A 469 -2.64 -21.88 3.85
C THR A 469 -3.11 -21.40 5.24
N THR A 470 -2.39 -21.81 6.29
CA THR A 470 -2.68 -21.43 7.67
C THR A 470 -1.48 -20.78 8.38
N ASP A 471 -0.43 -20.52 7.62
CA ASP A 471 0.84 -19.94 8.08
C ASP A 471 1.09 -18.54 7.52
N GLY A 472 0.07 -17.94 6.86
CA GLY A 472 0.15 -16.62 6.25
C GLY A 472 0.84 -16.59 4.88
N THR A 473 1.39 -17.70 4.40
CA THR A 473 1.98 -17.77 3.05
C THR A 473 0.89 -17.68 1.97
N THR A 474 1.29 -17.24 0.77
CA THR A 474 0.37 -17.12 -0.37
C THR A 474 -0.01 -18.49 -0.93
N PRO A 475 -1.30 -18.88 -0.93
CA PRO A 475 -1.72 -20.15 -1.51
C PRO A 475 -1.63 -20.13 -3.03
N SER A 476 -1.35 -21.29 -3.63
CA SER A 476 -1.29 -21.51 -5.07
C SER A 476 -1.68 -22.94 -5.42
N ALA A 477 -1.56 -23.33 -6.67
CA ALA A 477 -1.75 -24.73 -7.06
C ALA A 477 -0.75 -25.70 -6.43
N THR A 478 0.43 -25.20 -6.03
CA THR A 478 1.55 -25.99 -5.47
C THR A 478 1.91 -25.61 -4.03
N ASN A 479 1.33 -24.54 -3.48
CA ASN A 479 1.50 -24.11 -2.11
C ASN A 479 0.15 -24.04 -1.41
N GLY A 480 -0.03 -24.80 -0.36
CA GLY A 480 -1.25 -24.88 0.43
C GLY A 480 -1.95 -26.26 0.32
N THR A 481 -3.04 -26.38 1.05
CA THR A 481 -3.88 -27.60 1.06
C THR A 481 -5.03 -27.42 0.09
N LEU A 482 -5.18 -28.37 -0.84
CA LEU A 482 -6.25 -28.39 -1.86
C LEU A 482 -7.48 -29.12 -1.33
N VAL A 483 -8.62 -28.41 -1.27
CA VAL A 483 -9.90 -28.94 -0.81
C VAL A 483 -11.04 -28.64 -1.77
N ALA A 484 -12.16 -29.37 -1.63
CA ALA A 484 -13.40 -29.04 -2.35
C ALA A 484 -14.10 -27.84 -1.71
N SER A 485 -14.94 -27.15 -2.50
CA SER A 485 -15.85 -26.13 -1.97
C SER A 485 -16.77 -26.73 -0.89
N GLY A 486 -16.99 -25.99 0.20
CA GLY A 486 -17.74 -26.44 1.38
C GLY A 486 -16.89 -27.14 2.43
N TYR A 487 -15.55 -27.14 2.29
CA TYR A 487 -14.65 -27.71 3.30
C TYR A 487 -14.71 -26.88 4.59
N SER A 488 -14.86 -27.57 5.75
CA SER A 488 -14.82 -26.96 7.08
C SER A 488 -13.43 -27.10 7.69
N LEU A 489 -12.78 -25.98 7.97
CA LEU A 489 -11.49 -25.90 8.62
C LEU A 489 -11.69 -25.57 10.09
N HIS A 490 -11.25 -26.45 11.00
CA HIS A 490 -11.24 -26.16 12.43
C HIS A 490 -9.99 -25.38 12.82
N ILE A 491 -10.16 -24.30 13.58
CA ILE A 491 -9.09 -23.41 14.04
C ILE A 491 -9.14 -23.36 15.57
N ASP A 492 -8.07 -23.83 16.22
CA ASP A 492 -7.92 -23.96 17.67
C ASP A 492 -6.81 -23.09 18.27
N LYS A 493 -6.10 -22.32 17.45
CA LYS A 493 -5.03 -21.37 17.84
C LYS A 493 -5.02 -20.15 16.91
N LYS A 494 -4.29 -19.07 17.29
CA LYS A 494 -4.10 -17.90 16.41
C LYS A 494 -3.62 -18.37 15.04
N THR A 495 -4.41 -18.12 14.00
CA THR A 495 -4.18 -18.61 12.64
C THR A 495 -4.61 -17.58 11.61
N THR A 496 -3.74 -17.25 10.67
CA THR A 496 -4.10 -16.49 9.47
C THR A 496 -4.35 -17.47 8.34
N VAL A 497 -5.60 -17.52 7.89
CA VAL A 497 -6.02 -18.33 6.72
C VAL A 497 -5.99 -17.44 5.50
N LYS A 498 -5.25 -17.88 4.46
CA LYS A 498 -5.35 -17.34 3.11
C LYS A 498 -5.91 -18.42 2.18
N ALA A 499 -6.81 -18.07 1.26
CA ALA A 499 -7.45 -19.03 0.35
C ALA A 499 -7.64 -18.43 -1.04
N VAL A 500 -7.49 -19.28 -2.05
CA VAL A 500 -7.75 -19.00 -3.49
C VAL A 500 -8.50 -20.13 -4.14
N VAL A 501 -9.17 -19.84 -5.26
CA VAL A 501 -9.69 -20.88 -6.17
C VAL A 501 -8.62 -21.25 -7.19
N VAL A 502 -8.37 -22.54 -7.36
CA VAL A 502 -7.40 -23.09 -8.29
C VAL A 502 -8.12 -23.99 -9.32
N SER A 503 -7.82 -23.79 -10.60
CA SER A 503 -8.29 -24.64 -11.71
C SER A 503 -7.09 -25.19 -12.46
N GLY A 504 -6.87 -26.50 -12.39
CA GLY A 504 -5.65 -27.12 -12.89
C GLY A 504 -4.42 -26.62 -12.12
N SER A 505 -3.49 -25.95 -12.80
CA SER A 505 -2.27 -25.35 -12.23
C SER A 505 -2.38 -23.84 -12.00
N GLU A 506 -3.52 -23.22 -12.29
CA GLU A 506 -3.69 -21.77 -12.27
C GLU A 506 -4.55 -21.31 -11.09
N VAL A 507 -4.16 -20.21 -10.47
CA VAL A 507 -5.00 -19.45 -9.53
C VAL A 507 -5.95 -18.59 -10.33
N VAL A 508 -7.27 -18.74 -10.10
CA VAL A 508 -8.32 -18.10 -10.90
C VAL A 508 -9.20 -17.13 -10.08
N SER A 509 -8.89 -16.92 -8.83
CA SER A 509 -9.56 -15.94 -7.96
C SER A 509 -8.57 -14.98 -7.32
N THR A 510 -9.08 -13.89 -6.73
CA THR A 510 -8.31 -13.11 -5.73
C THR A 510 -8.11 -13.94 -4.47
N ILE A 511 -7.15 -13.51 -3.62
CA ILE A 511 -6.92 -14.13 -2.31
C ILE A 511 -7.97 -13.58 -1.35
N LYS A 512 -8.58 -14.48 -0.57
CA LYS A 512 -9.35 -14.12 0.63
C LYS A 512 -8.50 -14.43 1.85
N SER A 513 -8.34 -13.45 2.74
CA SER A 513 -7.56 -13.59 3.97
C SER A 513 -8.41 -13.29 5.20
N ALA A 514 -8.20 -14.05 6.27
CA ALA A 514 -8.78 -13.76 7.58
C ALA A 514 -7.88 -14.30 8.69
N THR A 515 -7.77 -13.55 9.80
CA THR A 515 -7.02 -13.94 10.98
C THR A 515 -7.96 -14.24 12.14
N TYR A 516 -7.82 -15.44 12.70
CA TYR A 516 -8.63 -15.92 13.82
C TYR A 516 -7.76 -16.02 15.06
N LYS A 517 -8.21 -15.45 16.16
CA LYS A 517 -7.63 -15.58 17.50
C LYS A 517 -8.56 -16.47 18.33
N THR A 518 -8.03 -17.43 19.07
CA THR A 518 -8.84 -18.39 19.86
C THR A 518 -8.70 -18.22 21.36
N GLU A 519 -7.79 -17.35 21.76
CA GLU A 519 -7.52 -16.97 23.14
C GLU A 519 -6.91 -15.56 23.18
N TYR A 520 -7.02 -14.91 24.33
CA TYR A 520 -6.25 -13.71 24.61
C TYR A 520 -4.85 -14.10 25.06
N LEU A 521 -3.82 -13.62 24.34
CA LEU A 521 -2.41 -13.82 24.66
C LEU A 521 -1.84 -12.47 25.16
N PRO A 522 -1.84 -12.23 26.49
CA PRO A 522 -1.35 -10.96 27.01
C PRO A 522 0.10 -10.74 26.64
N VAL A 523 0.44 -9.49 26.33
CA VAL A 523 1.80 -9.05 26.03
C VAL A 523 2.59 -8.99 27.33
N THR A 524 3.79 -9.58 27.35
CA THR A 524 4.74 -9.45 28.46
C THR A 524 5.99 -8.77 27.98
N ILE A 525 6.31 -7.63 28.59
CA ILE A 525 7.44 -6.81 28.21
C ILE A 525 8.50 -6.88 29.30
N TYR A 526 9.71 -7.14 28.85
CA TYR A 526 10.92 -7.09 29.68
C TYR A 526 11.83 -6.00 29.14
N LEU A 527 12.23 -5.08 30.00
CA LEU A 527 13.27 -4.09 29.70
C LEU A 527 14.49 -4.39 30.59
N LYS A 528 15.66 -4.64 29.97
CA LYS A 528 16.91 -4.79 30.71
C LYS A 528 17.15 -3.53 31.54
N LYS A 529 17.41 -3.71 32.84
CA LYS A 529 17.61 -2.58 33.75
C LYS A 529 18.67 -1.63 33.20
N PRO A 530 18.29 -0.40 32.79
CA PRO A 530 19.24 0.60 32.35
C PRO A 530 19.91 1.29 33.54
N GLU A 531 20.86 2.17 33.25
CA GLU A 531 21.50 3.03 34.26
C GLU A 531 20.61 4.19 34.75
N TRP A 532 19.40 4.30 34.22
CA TRP A 532 18.44 5.34 34.66
C TRP A 532 18.01 5.11 36.11
N THR A 533 18.01 6.20 36.89
CA THR A 533 17.55 6.17 38.28
C THR A 533 16.02 5.97 38.40
N ILE A 534 15.29 6.47 37.44
CA ILE A 534 13.84 6.32 37.31
C ILE A 534 13.57 5.62 35.99
N VAL A 535 12.70 4.63 36.00
CA VAL A 535 12.22 3.96 34.79
C VAL A 535 10.71 3.93 34.83
N ASN A 536 10.09 4.60 33.88
CA ASN A 536 8.65 4.58 33.67
C ASN A 536 8.32 3.81 32.39
N PHE A 537 7.23 3.07 32.41
CA PHE A 537 6.61 2.47 31.25
C PHE A 537 5.32 3.25 30.96
N TYR A 538 5.18 3.72 29.73
CA TYR A 538 3.97 4.37 29.22
C TYR A 538 3.46 3.56 28.03
N ALA A 539 2.21 3.11 28.08
CA ALA A 539 1.67 2.21 27.07
C ALA A 539 0.23 2.59 26.66
N TRP A 540 -0.11 2.33 25.44
CA TRP A 540 -1.46 2.49 24.86
C TRP A 540 -1.70 1.42 23.79
N SER A 541 -2.96 1.22 23.40
CA SER A 541 -3.35 0.33 22.30
C SER A 541 -4.56 0.91 21.56
N ASN A 542 -4.98 0.27 20.49
CA ASN A 542 -6.21 0.66 19.78
C ASN A 542 -7.47 0.43 20.64
N ASP A 543 -7.41 -0.53 21.58
CA ASP A 543 -8.55 -0.91 22.41
C ASP A 543 -8.52 -0.26 23.82
N TYR A 544 -7.35 0.29 24.23
CA TYR A 544 -7.13 0.80 25.59
C TYR A 544 -6.37 2.13 25.57
N GLU A 545 -6.94 3.14 26.18
CA GLU A 545 -6.24 4.39 26.47
C GLU A 545 -5.09 4.15 27.45
N ALA A 546 -4.07 5.02 27.43
CA ALA A 546 -2.91 4.90 28.30
C ALA A 546 -3.31 4.88 29.80
N ALA A 547 -4.36 5.61 30.18
CA ALA A 547 -4.88 5.65 31.55
C ALA A 547 -5.35 4.28 32.05
N ASP A 548 -5.85 3.43 31.16
CA ASP A 548 -6.38 2.10 31.50
C ASP A 548 -5.26 1.04 31.59
N LEU A 549 -4.09 1.31 31.02
CA LEU A 549 -2.94 0.40 31.03
C LEU A 549 -1.94 0.74 32.12
N LEU A 550 -1.19 1.82 31.94
CA LEU A 550 -0.06 2.21 32.80
C LEU A 550 -0.18 3.66 33.33
N GLY A 551 -1.32 4.30 33.07
CA GLY A 551 -1.58 5.69 33.48
C GLY A 551 -1.18 6.71 32.42
N ILE A 552 -1.57 7.98 32.68
CA ILE A 552 -1.19 9.12 31.82
C ILE A 552 0.32 9.35 31.86
N TRP A 553 0.84 10.06 30.88
CA TRP A 553 2.25 10.43 30.81
C TRP A 553 2.82 10.98 32.14
N PRO A 554 3.99 10.56 32.62
CA PRO A 554 4.99 9.69 31.97
C PRO A 554 4.75 8.17 32.16
N GLY A 555 3.57 7.76 32.58
CA GLY A 555 3.23 6.37 32.83
C GLY A 555 3.59 5.87 34.23
N LYS A 556 3.68 4.56 34.39
CA LYS A 556 3.92 3.89 35.67
C LYS A 556 5.40 3.76 35.96
N ASN A 557 5.82 4.20 37.15
CA ASN A 557 7.17 3.94 37.66
C ASN A 557 7.36 2.46 37.96
N MET A 558 8.37 1.85 37.33
CA MET A 558 8.67 0.44 37.40
C MET A 558 9.78 0.07 38.42
N SER A 559 10.28 1.05 39.20
CA SER A 559 11.44 0.87 40.09
C SER A 559 11.32 -0.29 41.10
N GLY A 560 10.09 -0.74 41.42
CA GLY A 560 9.79 -1.91 42.25
C GLY A 560 9.40 -3.20 41.53
N SER A 561 9.43 -3.22 40.20
CA SER A 561 8.88 -4.32 39.37
C SER A 561 9.99 -5.09 38.62
N THR A 562 11.13 -5.32 39.30
CA THR A 562 12.26 -6.05 38.71
C THR A 562 12.15 -7.55 38.97
N VAL A 563 12.64 -8.33 38.01
CA VAL A 563 12.82 -9.78 38.08
C VAL A 563 14.22 -10.16 37.64
N GLU A 564 14.75 -11.23 38.20
CA GLU A 564 16.05 -11.78 37.78
C GLU A 564 15.79 -12.98 36.88
N GLU A 565 16.15 -12.85 35.60
CA GLU A 565 16.07 -13.96 34.66
C GLU A 565 17.39 -14.10 33.91
N GLN A 566 17.93 -15.30 33.86
CA GLN A 566 19.20 -15.65 33.19
C GLN A 566 20.41 -14.80 33.69
N GLY A 567 20.41 -14.42 34.99
CA GLY A 567 21.47 -13.63 35.58
C GLY A 567 21.44 -12.14 35.20
N ILE A 568 20.33 -11.68 34.66
CA ILE A 568 20.09 -10.28 34.25
C ILE A 568 18.87 -9.76 34.99
N THR A 569 18.97 -8.52 35.47
CA THR A 569 17.86 -7.80 36.08
C THR A 569 17.02 -7.14 35.00
N TRP A 570 15.73 -7.46 34.96
CA TRP A 570 14.74 -6.92 34.04
C TRP A 570 13.64 -6.17 34.78
N TYR A 571 13.13 -5.07 34.22
CA TYR A 571 11.82 -4.58 34.54
C TYR A 571 10.80 -5.37 33.77
N LYS A 572 9.71 -5.80 34.42
CA LYS A 572 8.69 -6.66 33.82
C LYS A 572 7.31 -6.05 33.96
N TRP A 573 6.55 -6.07 32.87
CA TRP A 573 5.14 -5.74 32.87
C TRP A 573 4.38 -6.66 31.92
N THR A 574 3.12 -6.97 32.29
CA THR A 574 2.23 -7.78 31.47
C THR A 574 0.90 -7.03 31.30
N THR A 575 0.39 -6.97 30.08
CA THR A 575 -0.90 -6.34 29.77
C THR A 575 -2.06 -7.08 30.45
N PRO A 576 -3.25 -6.45 30.60
CA PRO A 576 -4.49 -7.16 30.95
C PRO A 576 -4.78 -8.31 29.98
N LYS A 577 -5.60 -9.29 30.41
CA LYS A 577 -5.89 -10.48 29.58
C LYS A 577 -6.48 -10.17 28.21
N GLU A 578 -7.27 -9.12 28.12
CA GLU A 578 -7.93 -8.70 26.88
C GLU A 578 -7.03 -7.90 25.93
N CYS A 579 -5.83 -7.48 26.37
CA CYS A 579 -4.90 -6.66 25.59
C CYS A 579 -3.75 -7.52 25.07
N ASP A 580 -3.78 -7.88 23.79
CA ASP A 580 -2.81 -8.74 23.11
C ASP A 580 -1.88 -8.02 22.15
N VAL A 581 -2.06 -6.70 21.98
CA VAL A 581 -1.17 -5.79 21.23
C VAL A 581 -1.04 -4.48 21.99
N VAL A 582 0.17 -3.94 22.12
CA VAL A 582 0.40 -2.70 22.84
C VAL A 582 1.52 -1.88 22.19
N ASN A 583 1.38 -0.57 22.21
CA ASN A 583 2.45 0.38 21.94
C ASN A 583 3.07 0.80 23.26
N ILE A 584 4.39 1.02 23.32
CA ILE A 584 5.07 1.35 24.56
C ILE A 584 6.22 2.33 24.35
N ILE A 585 6.41 3.21 25.34
CA ILE A 585 7.58 4.07 25.52
C ILE A 585 8.20 3.78 26.90
N PHE A 586 9.52 3.64 26.94
CA PHE A 586 10.28 3.67 28.18
C PHE A 586 10.84 5.05 28.38
N ASN A 587 10.74 5.60 29.60
CA ASN A 587 11.27 6.94 29.88
C ASN A 587 11.77 7.08 31.33
N ASN A 588 12.58 8.12 31.58
CA ASN A 588 13.07 8.48 32.93
C ASN A 588 12.47 9.81 33.44
N GLY A 589 11.43 10.31 32.75
CA GLY A 589 10.81 11.62 33.04
C GLY A 589 11.50 12.80 32.34
N LYS A 590 12.66 12.58 31.70
CA LYS A 590 13.44 13.60 30.96
C LYS A 590 13.79 13.10 29.56
N ASP A 591 14.30 11.88 29.47
CA ASP A 591 14.73 11.20 28.25
C ASP A 591 13.80 10.00 28.03
N GLN A 592 13.60 9.59 26.79
CA GLN A 592 12.67 8.52 26.43
C GLN A 592 13.15 7.69 25.23
N THR A 593 12.51 6.54 25.02
CA THR A 593 12.66 5.83 23.76
C THR A 593 11.78 6.46 22.67
N VAL A 594 12.07 6.15 21.41
CA VAL A 594 11.08 6.26 20.34
C VAL A 594 9.90 5.33 20.66
N ASP A 595 8.77 5.54 19.98
CA ASP A 595 7.60 4.68 20.09
C ASP A 595 7.95 3.26 19.62
N ILE A 596 7.60 2.27 20.44
CA ILE A 596 7.72 0.87 20.10
C ILE A 596 6.31 0.37 19.86
N ASN A 597 5.93 0.25 18.59
CA ASN A 597 4.56 -0.01 18.19
C ASN A 597 4.29 -1.52 17.95
N ASP A 598 3.02 -1.90 18.05
CA ASP A 598 2.48 -3.22 17.69
C ASP A 598 3.19 -4.39 18.39
N VAL A 599 3.52 -4.20 19.67
CA VAL A 599 4.18 -5.22 20.46
C VAL A 599 3.20 -6.33 20.82
N GLU A 600 3.49 -7.54 20.38
CA GLU A 600 2.72 -8.76 20.67
C GLU A 600 3.56 -9.79 21.44
N GLY A 601 2.91 -10.61 22.26
CA GLY A 601 3.51 -11.74 22.97
C GLY A 601 4.55 -11.32 24.00
N THR A 602 5.59 -12.14 24.21
CA THR A 602 6.67 -11.83 25.13
C THR A 602 7.83 -11.19 24.41
N ARG A 603 8.27 -10.00 24.85
CA ARG A 603 9.37 -9.23 24.26
C ARG A 603 10.40 -8.80 25.29
N TYR A 604 11.67 -8.85 24.90
CA TYR A 604 12.81 -8.42 25.70
C TYR A 604 13.53 -7.30 24.98
N PHE A 605 13.65 -6.14 25.64
CA PHE A 605 14.26 -4.94 25.09
C PHE A 605 15.50 -4.52 25.85
N VAL A 606 16.46 -3.95 25.12
CA VAL A 606 17.64 -3.27 25.69
C VAL A 606 17.68 -1.87 25.09
N LEU A 607 17.90 -0.85 25.96
CA LEU A 607 18.07 0.53 25.49
C LEU A 607 19.39 0.66 24.73
N ASN A 608 19.38 1.36 23.62
CA ASN A 608 20.56 1.80 22.91
C ASN A 608 21.09 3.11 23.51
N GLU A 609 22.20 3.63 22.98
CA GLU A 609 22.76 4.90 23.42
C GLU A 609 21.78 6.03 23.14
N LEU A 610 21.77 7.02 24.06
CA LEU A 610 20.96 8.23 23.91
C LEU A 610 21.56 9.13 22.83
N THR A 611 20.71 9.56 21.91
CA THR A 611 21.01 10.61 20.95
C THR A 611 20.13 11.81 21.29
N GLY A 612 20.72 12.87 21.83
CA GLY A 612 19.95 13.98 22.40
C GLY A 612 19.11 13.54 23.60
N LYS A 613 17.77 13.58 23.49
CA LYS A 613 16.81 13.17 24.54
C LYS A 613 16.08 11.88 24.21
N SER A 614 16.42 11.25 23.10
CA SER A 614 15.74 10.03 22.61
C SER A 614 16.73 8.89 22.42
N CYS A 615 16.25 7.65 22.52
CA CYS A 615 17.00 6.47 22.16
C CYS A 615 16.08 5.43 21.49
N THR A 616 16.67 4.55 20.71
CA THR A 616 16.00 3.36 20.22
C THR A 616 16.15 2.21 21.19
N VAL A 617 15.47 1.11 20.95
CA VAL A 617 15.67 -0.16 21.64
C VAL A 617 16.15 -1.22 20.67
N THR A 618 16.91 -2.17 21.20
CA THR A 618 17.18 -3.43 20.50
C THR A 618 16.23 -4.48 21.06
N ASP A 619 15.40 -5.08 20.20
CA ASP A 619 14.63 -6.27 20.56
C ASP A 619 15.59 -7.47 20.62
N VAL A 620 15.75 -8.02 21.82
CA VAL A 620 16.61 -9.14 22.12
C VAL A 620 15.81 -10.40 22.49
N THR A 621 14.56 -10.45 22.07
CA THR A 621 13.64 -11.57 22.35
C THR A 621 14.19 -12.89 21.85
N ASP A 622 14.82 -12.92 20.69
CA ASP A 622 15.46 -14.13 20.16
C ASP A 622 16.63 -14.64 21.02
N ILE A 623 17.21 -13.75 21.85
CA ILE A 623 18.31 -14.09 22.75
C ILE A 623 17.79 -14.56 24.11
N TYR A 624 16.82 -13.85 24.67
CA TYR A 624 16.36 -14.05 26.05
C TYR A 624 14.95 -14.61 26.16
N GLY A 625 14.11 -14.42 25.15
CA GLY A 625 12.72 -14.89 25.13
C GLY A 625 12.57 -16.40 25.04
N GLY A 626 13.66 -17.13 24.94
CA GLY A 626 13.78 -18.57 24.88
C GLY A 626 12.66 -19.20 24.06
N VAL A 627 12.92 -19.82 22.92
CA VAL A 627 11.92 -20.71 22.33
C VAL A 627 11.71 -21.84 23.35
N SER A 628 10.70 -21.66 24.20
CA SER A 628 10.13 -22.76 24.94
C SER A 628 9.50 -23.68 23.90
N ASN A 629 10.24 -24.72 23.56
CA ASN A 629 9.77 -25.94 22.93
C ASN A 629 9.13 -25.83 21.55
N ILE A 630 9.94 -26.01 20.55
CA ILE A 630 9.54 -26.98 19.53
C ILE A 630 9.47 -28.31 20.28
N SER A 631 8.34 -29.00 20.21
CA SER A 631 8.05 -30.26 20.92
C SER A 631 9.21 -31.21 20.84
N ALA A 632 10.06 -31.22 21.88
CA ALA A 632 10.91 -32.35 22.12
C ALA A 632 10.00 -33.45 22.68
N THR A 633 9.84 -34.52 21.95
CA THR A 633 9.47 -35.77 22.54
C THR A 633 10.57 -36.11 23.56
N GLY A 634 10.33 -35.78 24.83
CA GLY A 634 11.28 -36.03 25.93
C GLY A 634 11.93 -34.76 26.50
N ASN A 635 12.02 -34.68 27.81
CA ASN A 635 12.52 -33.54 28.63
C ASN A 635 14.00 -33.14 28.36
N VAL A 636 14.36 -32.84 27.10
CA VAL A 636 15.68 -32.34 26.70
C VAL A 636 15.66 -30.84 26.61
N SER A 637 16.48 -30.13 27.37
CA SER A 637 16.70 -28.70 27.23
C SER A 637 18.13 -28.41 26.77
N VAL A 638 18.26 -27.41 25.87
CA VAL A 638 19.54 -27.01 25.31
C VAL A 638 19.70 -25.50 25.52
N ARG A 639 20.83 -25.10 26.13
CA ARG A 639 21.14 -23.72 26.44
C ARG A 639 22.57 -23.40 26.05
N CYS A 640 22.80 -22.20 25.54
CA CYS A 640 24.14 -21.66 25.33
C CYS A 640 24.50 -20.74 26.52
N ASN A 641 25.63 -21.03 27.18
CA ASN A 641 26.16 -20.20 28.26
C ASN A 641 27.55 -19.67 27.84
N GLY A 642 27.55 -18.55 27.15
CA GLY A 642 28.79 -17.93 26.65
C GLY A 642 29.53 -18.77 25.62
N SER A 643 30.57 -19.46 26.04
CA SER A 643 31.43 -20.29 25.15
C SER A 643 31.07 -21.77 25.12
N VAL A 644 30.04 -22.18 25.87
CA VAL A 644 29.63 -23.60 25.99
C VAL A 644 28.13 -23.72 25.77
N MET A 645 27.72 -24.70 24.97
CA MET A 645 26.34 -25.13 24.88
C MET A 645 26.13 -26.33 25.79
N VAL A 646 25.14 -26.25 26.70
CA VAL A 646 24.82 -27.29 27.69
C VAL A 646 23.49 -27.92 27.33
N VAL A 647 23.47 -29.26 27.38
CA VAL A 647 22.30 -30.11 27.19
C VAL A 647 21.89 -30.70 28.53
N THR A 648 20.65 -30.50 28.93
CA THR A 648 20.06 -31.20 30.08
C THR A 648 19.01 -32.16 29.54
N ALA A 649 19.20 -33.46 29.85
CA ALA A 649 18.33 -34.52 29.38
C ALA A 649 18.04 -35.51 30.51
N PRO A 650 16.92 -36.25 30.49
CA PRO A 650 16.58 -37.27 31.50
C PRO A 650 17.44 -38.52 31.37
N GLN A 651 18.12 -38.68 30.26
CA GLN A 651 19.00 -39.83 29.96
C GLN A 651 20.35 -39.35 29.44
N GLN A 652 21.32 -40.26 29.35
CA GLN A 652 22.64 -39.99 28.83
C GLN A 652 22.57 -39.50 27.37
N VAL A 653 23.28 -38.43 27.10
CA VAL A 653 23.42 -37.88 25.73
C VAL A 653 24.45 -38.74 24.97
N ALA A 654 24.02 -39.35 23.88
CA ALA A 654 24.88 -40.10 22.98
C ALA A 654 25.66 -39.19 22.02
N SER A 655 25.01 -38.18 21.46
CA SER A 655 25.68 -37.20 20.61
C SER A 655 24.99 -35.84 20.59
N ILE A 656 25.78 -34.79 20.37
CA ILE A 656 25.35 -33.44 20.09
C ILE A 656 25.96 -33.03 18.75
N ALA A 657 25.16 -32.51 17.80
CA ALA A 657 25.64 -31.90 16.58
C ALA A 657 25.03 -30.50 16.41
N LEU A 658 25.86 -29.54 16.01
CA LEU A 658 25.47 -28.18 15.71
C LEU A 658 25.65 -27.89 14.21
N TYR A 659 24.69 -27.18 13.63
CA TYR A 659 24.69 -26.81 12.24
C TYR A 659 24.49 -25.29 12.10
N SER A 660 25.11 -24.70 11.09
CA SER A 660 24.79 -23.34 10.67
C SER A 660 23.35 -23.28 10.12
N THR A 661 22.81 -22.09 9.94
CA THR A 661 21.51 -21.88 9.28
C THR A 661 21.49 -22.34 7.81
N SER A 662 22.67 -22.49 7.19
CA SER A 662 22.82 -23.09 5.84
C SER A 662 22.88 -24.63 5.85
N GLY A 663 22.76 -25.29 7.03
CA GLY A 663 22.78 -26.73 7.18
C GLY A 663 24.17 -27.36 7.29
N ALA A 664 25.26 -26.54 7.25
CA ALA A 664 26.62 -27.08 7.44
C ALA A 664 26.87 -27.42 8.91
N GLN A 665 27.39 -28.63 9.20
CA GLN A 665 27.77 -29.01 10.56
C GLN A 665 29.00 -28.25 11.02
N VAL A 666 28.88 -27.51 12.14
CA VAL A 666 29.92 -26.60 12.66
C VAL A 666 30.57 -27.07 13.95
N ALA A 667 29.91 -27.97 14.69
CA ALA A 667 30.48 -28.62 15.87
C ALA A 667 29.75 -29.92 16.17
N GLN A 668 30.46 -30.87 16.84
CA GLN A 668 29.84 -32.07 17.38
C GLN A 668 30.56 -32.56 18.63
N ALA A 669 29.84 -33.28 19.49
CA ALA A 669 30.38 -34.02 20.63
C ALA A 669 29.66 -35.34 20.77
N GLN A 670 30.34 -36.35 21.33
CA GLN A 670 29.78 -37.67 21.63
C GLN A 670 29.94 -37.97 23.12
N PHE A 671 28.91 -38.59 23.71
CA PHE A 671 28.85 -38.96 25.11
C PHE A 671 29.15 -37.80 26.09
N ALA A 672 28.71 -36.59 25.71
CA ALA A 672 28.92 -35.38 26.49
C ALA A 672 27.61 -34.60 26.62
N ASN A 673 27.41 -33.94 27.76
CA ASN A 673 26.26 -33.07 28.00
C ASN A 673 26.54 -31.60 27.65
N GLU A 674 27.73 -31.31 27.12
CA GLU A 674 28.12 -29.95 26.72
C GLU A 674 29.05 -29.97 25.50
N ILE A 675 29.03 -28.89 24.73
CA ILE A 675 29.87 -28.70 23.56
C ILE A 675 30.42 -27.28 23.54
N SER A 676 31.73 -27.13 23.30
CA SER A 676 32.35 -25.83 23.17
C SER A 676 31.89 -25.15 21.87
N VAL A 677 31.46 -23.90 22.01
CA VAL A 677 31.07 -23.01 20.89
C VAL A 677 31.95 -21.75 20.84
N SER A 678 33.06 -21.73 21.57
CA SER A 678 33.97 -20.58 21.69
C SER A 678 34.52 -20.09 20.34
N GLY A 679 34.71 -21.00 19.36
CA GLY A 679 35.21 -20.72 18.03
C GLY A 679 34.14 -20.32 17.00
N LEU A 680 32.85 -20.37 17.35
CA LEU A 680 31.78 -20.03 16.45
C LEU A 680 31.49 -18.53 16.50
N GLN A 681 30.96 -17.93 15.47
CA GLN A 681 30.47 -16.54 15.48
C GLN A 681 29.16 -16.44 16.28
N ARG A 682 28.84 -15.24 16.80
CA ARG A 682 27.53 -15.01 17.41
C ARG A 682 26.45 -15.16 16.34
N GLY A 683 25.38 -15.90 16.65
CA GLY A 683 24.31 -16.16 15.71
C GLY A 683 23.46 -17.36 16.08
N ILE A 684 22.52 -17.69 15.22
CA ILE A 684 21.60 -18.83 15.38
C ILE A 684 22.26 -20.09 14.83
N TYR A 685 22.20 -21.16 15.60
CA TYR A 685 22.64 -22.48 15.21
C TYR A 685 21.51 -23.48 15.41
N LEU A 686 21.41 -24.46 14.52
CA LEU A 686 20.51 -25.61 14.69
C LEU A 686 21.25 -26.70 15.45
N TYR A 687 20.57 -27.36 16.40
CA TYR A 687 21.16 -28.50 17.11
C TYR A 687 20.37 -29.77 16.84
N ARG A 688 21.09 -30.90 16.92
CA ARG A 688 20.54 -32.25 17.00
C ARG A 688 21.20 -32.93 18.17
N VAL A 689 20.39 -33.34 19.15
CA VAL A 689 20.82 -34.13 20.32
C VAL A 689 20.23 -35.53 20.19
N THR A 690 21.06 -36.54 20.28
CA THR A 690 20.63 -37.97 20.31
C THR A 690 20.91 -38.52 21.70
N LEU A 691 19.92 -39.13 22.32
CA LEU A 691 20.03 -39.79 23.62
C LEU A 691 20.46 -41.27 23.44
N ALA A 692 20.87 -41.91 24.54
CA ALA A 692 21.34 -43.27 24.53
C ALA A 692 20.27 -44.32 24.11
N ASP A 693 18.99 -43.98 24.24
CA ASP A 693 17.85 -44.80 23.80
C ASP A 693 17.45 -44.57 22.32
N GLY A 694 18.22 -43.74 21.60
CA GLY A 694 17.94 -43.39 20.21
C GLY A 694 16.95 -42.20 20.03
N THR A 695 16.40 -41.65 21.11
CA THR A 695 15.55 -40.48 21.05
C THR A 695 16.34 -39.29 20.51
N VAL A 696 15.75 -38.53 19.58
CA VAL A 696 16.38 -37.36 18.95
C VAL A 696 15.59 -36.09 19.30
N ALA A 697 16.29 -35.10 19.86
CA ALA A 697 15.81 -33.75 20.05
C ALA A 697 16.51 -32.82 19.06
N GLN A 698 15.73 -31.94 18.40
CA GLN A 698 16.24 -30.95 17.45
C GLN A 698 15.67 -29.58 17.79
N GLY A 699 16.42 -28.56 17.48
CA GLY A 699 15.97 -27.19 17.71
C GLY A 699 17.02 -26.17 17.30
N LYS A 700 16.81 -24.94 17.71
CA LYS A 700 17.75 -23.82 17.50
C LYS A 700 18.35 -23.38 18.84
N VAL A 701 19.59 -22.92 18.80
CA VAL A 701 20.29 -22.32 19.94
C VAL A 701 21.02 -21.07 19.43
N VAL A 702 21.03 -20.04 20.25
CA VAL A 702 21.73 -18.78 19.94
C VAL A 702 23.05 -18.73 20.71
N ARG A 703 24.15 -18.40 20.02
CA ARG A 703 25.46 -18.15 20.63
C ARG A 703 25.72 -16.65 20.76
#